data_ffa31f56c641d94848fc8d072bdc9137
#
_entry.id   ffa31f56c641d94848fc8d072bdc9137
#
_cell.length_a   1.000
_cell.length_b   1.000
_cell.length_c   1.000
_cell.angle_alpha   90.00
_cell.angle_beta   90.00
_cell.angle_gamma   90.00
#
_symmetry.space_group_name_H-M   'P 1'
#
loop_
_entity.id
_entity.type
_entity.pdbx_description
1 polymer ?
#
loop_
_entity_poly.entity_id
_entity_poly.type
_entity_poly.pdbx_seq_one_letter_code
_entity_poly.pdbx_strand_id
1 'polypeptide(L)'
;MQKYINQLNEAQQEPVLQKDGPMIIIAGAGSGKTRVLTMRIAYLMSLGVDAFNILALTFTNKAAREMKKRISNIVGSNDAKNLWMGTFHSVFARILRSEADKLGFPSNFTIYDTQDSVRCISGIIKEMQLDKDIYKPKQVLSRISSYKNSLITVKAYMNNPELQEQDAMSKKPRLGEIYANYVDRCFKSGAMDFDDLLLKTNELLNRFPDVLAKYQDRFRYIMVDEYQDTNHSQYLIVRALSDRFQNICVVGDDAQSIYAFRGANINNILNFQKDYDNVKLYRLEQNYRSTKNIVEAANSIIDKNKVKLDKVVWTANDNGPKIKVHRSVTDGEEGRFVAGEIFEQKMRNQMHNGQFAILYRTNAQSRAMEDALRKRDIPYRIYGGLSFYQRKEVKDILCYLRLVINPKDEEALVRVINYPARGIGDTTVEKLTVAANHYKRSIFEVMEHIDKIDLKLNSGTKAKLQDFVTMIKSFQVINETQDALFLTDHVTKKTGFIQELKKDGTPEGIARIENIEVLLGGIKDFIEGQKEIDGARGALSEFLEDVALATDLDNDTGDDDRVALMTIHLAKGLEFPYVFIVGMEEDLFPSAMSLNTRSELEEERRLFYVALTRAEHQAYLTYAQSRYRWGKLTDSEPSRFIEEIKEDYLEYINPADAGGYRYKPMMDVDIFGDIDKSKLRLAKPVSGTPPKKYGDEPNPTSAIRKLKPIGKENAGANSNLFDNKLVVGNIVMHERFGKGEIINLEGVGADKKAEIRFEVGGIKKLLLRFAKLDVIG
;
A
#
# COMPACT_ATOMS: atom_id res chain seq x y z
N MET A 1 39.35 6.35 -1.87
CA MET A 1 38.35 6.70 -0.85
C MET A 1 38.35 8.18 -0.47
N GLN A 2 39.50 8.80 -0.18
CA GLN A 2 39.59 10.24 0.24
C GLN A 2 38.90 11.21 -0.73
N LYS A 3 39.02 11.01 -2.04
CA LYS A 3 38.32 11.82 -3.08
C LYS A 3 36.83 11.87 -2.89
N TYR A 4 36.22 10.76 -2.48
CA TYR A 4 34.77 10.67 -2.28
C TYR A 4 34.34 11.30 -0.95
N ILE A 5 35.14 11.13 0.11
CA ILE A 5 34.90 11.75 1.43
C ILE A 5 34.90 13.27 1.32
N ASN A 6 35.81 13.83 0.56
CA ASN A 6 35.93 15.29 0.36
C ASN A 6 34.72 15.91 -0.38
N GLN A 7 33.85 15.11 -0.97
CA GLN A 7 32.60 15.56 -1.60
C GLN A 7 31.41 15.64 -0.63
N LEU A 8 31.60 15.21 0.60
CA LEU A 8 30.61 15.27 1.67
C LEU A 8 30.82 16.54 2.49
N ASN A 9 29.73 17.10 3.03
CA ASN A 9 29.85 18.15 4.03
C ASN A 9 30.29 17.56 5.39
N GLU A 10 30.68 18.41 6.35
CA GLU A 10 31.19 17.97 7.65
C GLU A 10 30.21 17.05 8.38
N ALA A 11 28.91 17.41 8.44
CA ALA A 11 27.88 16.60 9.08
C ALA A 11 27.69 15.22 8.42
N GLN A 12 27.96 15.10 7.11
CA GLN A 12 27.91 13.83 6.39
C GLN A 12 29.21 13.02 6.57
N GLN A 13 30.37 13.69 6.75
CA GLN A 13 31.67 13.03 6.92
C GLN A 13 31.76 12.31 8.27
N GLU A 14 31.29 12.92 9.34
CA GLU A 14 31.37 12.36 10.69
C GLU A 14 30.79 10.94 10.79
N PRO A 15 29.52 10.66 10.41
CA PRO A 15 28.96 9.32 10.47
C PRO A 15 29.61 8.35 9.47
N VAL A 16 30.19 8.82 8.37
CA VAL A 16 30.94 7.97 7.42
C VAL A 16 32.24 7.49 8.05
N LEU A 17 32.97 8.35 8.72
CA LEU A 17 34.28 8.06 9.31
C LEU A 17 34.19 7.27 10.64
N GLN A 18 33.07 7.31 11.33
CA GLN A 18 32.85 6.55 12.54
C GLN A 18 32.88 5.04 12.24
N LYS A 19 33.86 4.30 12.75
CA LYS A 19 34.02 2.88 12.46
C LYS A 19 33.04 2.02 13.26
N ASP A 20 33.20 1.97 14.57
CA ASP A 20 32.55 1.01 15.44
C ASP A 20 31.51 1.67 16.36
N GLY A 21 30.62 0.84 16.92
CA GLY A 21 29.58 1.22 17.87
C GLY A 21 28.24 1.59 17.24
N PRO A 22 27.18 1.66 18.07
CA PRO A 22 25.85 1.98 17.62
C PRO A 22 25.71 3.45 17.29
N MET A 23 25.02 3.74 16.17
CA MET A 23 24.75 5.11 15.76
C MET A 23 23.40 5.26 15.10
N ILE A 24 22.81 6.42 15.28
CA ILE A 24 21.61 6.87 14.59
C ILE A 24 21.88 8.15 13.81
N ILE A 25 21.46 8.17 12.55
CA ILE A 25 21.55 9.34 11.67
C ILE A 25 20.14 9.83 11.40
N ILE A 26 19.78 10.94 12.04
CA ILE A 26 18.50 11.62 11.81
C ILE A 26 18.68 12.54 10.63
N ALA A 27 17.94 12.31 9.56
CA ALA A 27 18.23 12.95 8.29
C ALA A 27 16.94 13.48 7.64
N GLY A 28 16.90 14.78 7.35
CA GLY A 28 15.78 15.40 6.65
C GLY A 28 15.59 14.90 5.22
N ALA A 29 14.45 15.23 4.62
CA ALA A 29 14.22 14.96 3.20
C ALA A 29 15.34 15.63 2.37
N GLY A 30 15.84 14.94 1.33
CA GLY A 30 16.85 15.49 0.42
C GLY A 30 18.22 15.74 1.04
N SER A 31 18.53 15.26 2.26
CA SER A 31 19.81 15.49 2.95
C SER A 31 20.93 14.51 2.57
N GLY A 32 20.68 13.58 1.67
CA GLY A 32 21.66 12.61 1.22
C GLY A 32 21.80 11.37 2.10
N LYS A 33 20.75 10.93 2.80
CA LYS A 33 20.69 9.71 3.62
C LYS A 33 21.39 8.51 2.97
N THR A 34 20.93 8.13 1.80
CA THR A 34 21.44 6.98 1.04
C THR A 34 22.90 7.18 0.62
N ARG A 35 23.31 8.44 0.34
CA ARG A 35 24.70 8.77 0.01
C ARG A 35 25.63 8.53 1.19
N VAL A 36 25.26 8.98 2.38
CA VAL A 36 26.04 8.77 3.61
C VAL A 36 26.17 7.28 3.91
N LEU A 37 25.05 6.53 3.81
CA LEU A 37 25.07 5.09 4.07
C LEU A 37 25.95 4.31 3.07
N THR A 38 25.86 4.61 1.78
CA THR A 38 26.71 3.99 0.75
C THR A 38 28.19 4.33 0.92
N MET A 39 28.49 5.59 1.25
CA MET A 39 29.85 6.03 1.52
C MET A 39 30.45 5.38 2.78
N ARG A 40 29.64 5.19 3.82
CA ARG A 40 30.06 4.49 5.03
C ARG A 40 30.40 3.03 4.73
N ILE A 41 29.58 2.32 3.98
CA ILE A 41 29.85 0.94 3.57
C ILE A 41 31.17 0.87 2.79
N ALA A 42 31.35 1.73 1.80
CA ALA A 42 32.58 1.79 1.01
C ALA A 42 33.80 2.14 1.88
N TYR A 43 33.64 3.03 2.87
CA TYR A 43 34.70 3.37 3.81
C TYR A 43 35.12 2.18 4.70
N LEU A 44 34.15 1.46 5.28
CA LEU A 44 34.42 0.25 6.07
C LEU A 44 35.17 -0.80 5.23
N MET A 45 34.77 -1.03 3.99
CA MET A 45 35.48 -1.94 3.08
C MET A 45 36.90 -1.45 2.81
N SER A 46 37.13 -0.14 2.65
CA SER A 46 38.47 0.44 2.47
C SER A 46 39.39 0.30 3.70
N LEU A 47 38.79 0.08 4.88
CA LEU A 47 39.51 -0.22 6.13
C LEU A 47 39.80 -1.71 6.31
N GLY A 48 39.47 -2.56 5.32
CA GLY A 48 39.69 -3.99 5.34
C GLY A 48 38.56 -4.79 5.98
N VAL A 49 37.36 -4.21 6.13
CA VAL A 49 36.16 -4.99 6.52
C VAL A 49 35.68 -5.75 5.30
N ASP A 50 35.60 -7.08 5.41
CA ASP A 50 35.12 -7.92 4.33
C ASP A 50 33.64 -7.64 4.00
N ALA A 51 33.31 -7.62 2.72
CA ALA A 51 31.95 -7.34 2.25
C ALA A 51 30.90 -8.30 2.85
N PHE A 52 31.23 -9.56 3.06
CA PHE A 52 30.34 -10.56 3.66
C PHE A 52 30.06 -10.34 5.16
N ASN A 53 30.85 -9.47 5.82
CA ASN A 53 30.63 -9.07 7.21
C ASN A 53 29.71 -7.83 7.33
N ILE A 54 29.24 -7.28 6.21
CA ILE A 54 28.36 -6.13 6.19
C ILE A 54 26.96 -6.55 5.73
N LEU A 55 25.95 -6.27 6.54
CA LEU A 55 24.52 -6.40 6.21
C LEU A 55 23.94 -5.01 6.00
N ALA A 56 23.35 -4.76 4.81
CA ALA A 56 22.67 -3.51 4.50
C ALA A 56 21.20 -3.77 4.11
N LEU A 57 20.29 -3.23 4.91
CA LEU A 57 18.84 -3.43 4.76
C LEU A 57 18.16 -2.13 4.32
N THR A 58 17.24 -2.24 3.36
CA THR A 58 16.40 -1.14 2.87
C THR A 58 14.98 -1.62 2.62
N PHE A 59 14.07 -0.70 2.23
CA PHE A 59 12.64 -1.04 2.03
C PHE A 59 12.28 -1.41 0.59
N THR A 60 13.05 -0.95 -0.42
CA THR A 60 12.72 -1.20 -1.82
C THR A 60 13.88 -1.84 -2.58
N ASN A 61 13.57 -2.73 -3.52
CA ASN A 61 14.58 -3.35 -4.38
C ASN A 61 15.30 -2.31 -5.26
N LYS A 62 14.58 -1.25 -5.71
CA LYS A 62 15.18 -0.14 -6.45
C LYS A 62 16.28 0.54 -5.62
N ALA A 63 16.00 0.87 -4.35
CA ALA A 63 17.00 1.46 -3.46
C ALA A 63 18.20 0.52 -3.24
N ALA A 64 17.96 -0.78 -3.03
CA ALA A 64 19.03 -1.76 -2.86
C ALA A 64 19.92 -1.86 -4.10
N ARG A 65 19.35 -1.91 -5.31
CA ARG A 65 20.09 -1.93 -6.58
C ARG A 65 20.90 -0.66 -6.80
N GLU A 66 20.31 0.50 -6.55
CA GLU A 66 20.99 1.79 -6.68
C GLU A 66 22.16 1.92 -5.69
N MET A 67 21.94 1.55 -4.41
CA MET A 67 23.00 1.55 -3.40
C MET A 67 24.14 0.61 -3.81
N LYS A 68 23.83 -0.61 -4.26
CA LYS A 68 24.84 -1.59 -4.72
C LYS A 68 25.66 -1.04 -5.89
N LYS A 69 24.99 -0.43 -6.88
CA LYS A 69 25.64 0.22 -8.03
C LYS A 69 26.59 1.34 -7.57
N ARG A 70 26.14 2.20 -6.66
CA ARG A 70 26.96 3.30 -6.13
C ARG A 70 28.19 2.78 -5.37
N ILE A 71 28.03 1.74 -4.54
CA ILE A 71 29.14 1.12 -3.82
C ILE A 71 30.12 0.48 -4.80
N SER A 72 29.63 -0.29 -5.78
CA SER A 72 30.48 -0.91 -6.81
C SER A 72 31.31 0.10 -7.59
N ASN A 73 30.78 1.29 -7.86
CA ASN A 73 31.51 2.37 -8.53
C ASN A 73 32.67 2.94 -7.68
N ILE A 74 32.61 2.77 -6.35
CA ILE A 74 33.62 3.32 -5.41
C ILE A 74 34.70 2.28 -5.10
N VAL A 75 34.29 1.03 -4.77
CA VAL A 75 35.21 -0.02 -4.30
C VAL A 75 35.57 -1.06 -5.37
N GLY A 76 34.87 -1.06 -6.50
CA GLY A 76 34.98 -2.06 -7.54
C GLY A 76 33.90 -3.13 -7.49
N SER A 77 33.50 -3.64 -8.67
CA SER A 77 32.38 -4.58 -8.77
C SER A 77 32.67 -5.92 -8.07
N ASN A 78 33.92 -6.40 -8.11
CA ASN A 78 34.31 -7.67 -7.49
C ASN A 78 34.21 -7.64 -5.97
N ASP A 79 34.68 -6.55 -5.34
CA ASP A 79 34.64 -6.41 -3.87
C ASP A 79 33.20 -6.26 -3.35
N ALA A 80 32.33 -5.58 -4.11
CA ALA A 80 30.94 -5.37 -3.73
C ALA A 80 30.03 -6.61 -3.93
N LYS A 81 30.47 -7.64 -4.66
CA LYS A 81 29.63 -8.83 -4.97
C LYS A 81 29.16 -9.58 -3.73
N ASN A 82 30.02 -9.71 -2.73
CA ASN A 82 29.76 -10.48 -1.52
C ASN A 82 29.01 -9.71 -0.43
N LEU A 83 28.65 -8.45 -0.70
CA LEU A 83 27.88 -7.62 0.22
C LEU A 83 26.46 -8.16 0.39
N TRP A 84 26.05 -8.40 1.64
CA TRP A 84 24.67 -8.74 1.94
C TRP A 84 23.82 -7.48 1.96
N MET A 85 23.21 -7.21 0.82
CA MET A 85 22.37 -6.03 0.64
C MET A 85 21.06 -6.39 -0.04
N GLY A 86 19.96 -5.89 0.47
CA GLY A 86 18.62 -6.13 -0.07
C GLY A 86 17.52 -5.52 0.78
N THR A 87 16.28 -5.87 0.43
CA THR A 87 15.15 -5.58 1.29
C THR A 87 15.13 -6.54 2.49
N PHE A 88 14.45 -6.17 3.57
CA PHE A 88 14.26 -7.06 4.71
C PHE A 88 13.77 -8.45 4.28
N HIS A 89 12.74 -8.49 3.44
CA HIS A 89 12.16 -9.74 2.97
C HIS A 89 13.13 -10.57 2.11
N SER A 90 13.89 -9.94 1.20
CA SER A 90 14.83 -10.67 0.34
C SER A 90 16.00 -11.26 1.12
N VAL A 91 16.56 -10.50 2.05
CA VAL A 91 17.65 -10.99 2.90
C VAL A 91 17.17 -12.12 3.81
N PHE A 92 15.99 -11.96 4.42
CA PHE A 92 15.48 -12.97 5.35
C PHE A 92 14.96 -14.21 4.62
N ALA A 93 14.39 -14.09 3.42
CA ALA A 93 14.09 -15.23 2.57
C ALA A 93 15.35 -16.05 2.26
N ARG A 94 16.47 -15.38 1.96
CA ARG A 94 17.77 -16.03 1.72
C ARG A 94 18.31 -16.76 2.98
N ILE A 95 18.16 -16.16 4.17
CA ILE A 95 18.50 -16.81 5.44
C ILE A 95 17.62 -18.04 5.66
N LEU A 96 16.30 -17.87 5.52
CA LEU A 96 15.33 -18.96 5.69
C LEU A 96 15.58 -20.12 4.73
N ARG A 97 15.93 -19.86 3.47
CA ARG A 97 16.29 -20.93 2.51
C ARG A 97 17.53 -21.72 2.95
N SER A 98 18.53 -21.03 3.50
CA SER A 98 19.74 -21.66 3.98
C SER A 98 19.53 -22.52 5.23
N GLU A 99 18.50 -22.23 6.03
CA GLU A 99 18.21 -22.87 7.32
C GLU A 99 16.82 -23.54 7.34
N ALA A 100 16.22 -23.76 6.17
CA ALA A 100 14.83 -24.20 6.02
C ALA A 100 14.54 -25.52 6.79
N ASP A 101 15.48 -26.45 6.77
CA ASP A 101 15.36 -27.76 7.42
C ASP A 101 15.08 -27.65 8.91
N LYS A 102 15.67 -26.65 9.59
CA LYS A 102 15.45 -26.41 11.02
C LYS A 102 14.00 -26.04 11.36
N LEU A 103 13.28 -25.44 10.40
CA LEU A 103 11.87 -25.09 10.53
C LEU A 103 10.92 -26.12 9.88
N GLY A 104 11.46 -27.17 9.25
CA GLY A 104 10.71 -28.22 8.57
C GLY A 104 10.17 -27.81 7.19
N PHE A 105 10.69 -26.72 6.60
CA PHE A 105 10.37 -26.31 5.25
C PHE A 105 11.39 -26.82 4.23
N PRO A 106 11.00 -27.03 2.97
CA PRO A 106 11.95 -27.26 1.90
C PRO A 106 12.76 -25.98 1.61
N SER A 107 14.03 -26.10 1.22
CA SER A 107 14.87 -24.94 0.89
C SER A 107 14.35 -24.16 -0.33
N ASN A 108 13.57 -24.78 -1.17
CA ASN A 108 12.92 -24.20 -2.35
C ASN A 108 11.45 -23.81 -2.10
N PHE A 109 11.09 -23.45 -0.86
CA PHE A 109 9.71 -23.03 -0.52
C PHE A 109 9.22 -21.91 -1.42
N THR A 110 7.93 -21.92 -1.72
CA THR A 110 7.26 -20.90 -2.51
C THR A 110 6.93 -19.68 -1.66
N ILE A 111 7.06 -18.47 -2.21
CA ILE A 111 6.57 -17.24 -1.57
C ILE A 111 5.20 -16.90 -2.17
N TYR A 112 4.15 -16.96 -1.34
CA TYR A 112 2.79 -16.61 -1.75
C TYR A 112 2.61 -15.09 -1.78
N ASP A 113 2.06 -14.59 -2.88
CA ASP A 113 1.60 -13.22 -2.94
C ASP A 113 0.22 -13.04 -2.29
N THR A 114 -0.27 -11.79 -2.27
CA THR A 114 -1.58 -11.47 -1.69
C THR A 114 -2.74 -12.22 -2.39
N GLN A 115 -2.66 -12.45 -3.71
CA GLN A 115 -3.73 -13.16 -4.43
C GLN A 115 -3.75 -14.65 -4.08
N ASP A 116 -2.58 -15.26 -3.96
CA ASP A 116 -2.44 -16.66 -3.55
C ASP A 116 -2.97 -16.86 -2.13
N SER A 117 -2.58 -15.97 -1.20
CA SER A 117 -3.03 -15.99 0.20
C SER A 117 -4.56 -15.80 0.31
N VAL A 118 -5.13 -14.85 -0.43
CA VAL A 118 -6.59 -14.63 -0.47
C VAL A 118 -7.32 -15.85 -1.03
N ARG A 119 -6.77 -16.52 -2.08
CA ARG A 119 -7.37 -17.71 -2.66
C ARG A 119 -7.32 -18.88 -1.68
N CYS A 120 -6.19 -19.11 -1.02
CA CYS A 120 -6.04 -20.12 0.01
C CYS A 120 -7.07 -19.93 1.13
N ILE A 121 -7.19 -18.71 1.69
CA ILE A 121 -8.19 -18.40 2.72
C ILE A 121 -9.63 -18.58 2.20
N SER A 122 -9.91 -18.20 0.94
CA SER A 122 -11.23 -18.41 0.33
C SER A 122 -11.60 -19.89 0.24
N GLY A 123 -10.63 -20.76 -0.08
CA GLY A 123 -10.78 -22.21 -0.06
C GLY A 123 -11.11 -22.73 1.35
N ILE A 124 -10.37 -22.29 2.36
CA ILE A 124 -10.58 -22.65 3.76
C ILE A 124 -11.98 -22.23 4.24
N ILE A 125 -12.41 -21.01 3.94
CA ILE A 125 -13.74 -20.50 4.30
C ILE A 125 -14.84 -21.37 3.66
N LYS A 126 -14.66 -21.78 2.38
CA LYS A 126 -15.58 -22.68 1.68
C LYS A 126 -15.65 -24.07 2.32
N GLU A 127 -14.49 -24.65 2.64
CA GLU A 127 -14.40 -25.98 3.29
C GLU A 127 -15.01 -25.99 4.69
N MET A 128 -14.82 -24.92 5.45
CA MET A 128 -15.42 -24.74 6.78
C MET A 128 -16.90 -24.36 6.72
N GLN A 129 -17.49 -24.23 5.53
CA GLN A 129 -18.89 -23.82 5.28
C GLN A 129 -19.25 -22.51 5.98
N LEU A 130 -18.31 -21.54 6.00
CA LEU A 130 -18.52 -20.23 6.61
C LEU A 130 -19.12 -19.25 5.60
N ASP A 131 -19.88 -18.29 6.13
CA ASP A 131 -20.49 -17.22 5.33
C ASP A 131 -19.40 -16.28 4.80
N LYS A 132 -19.28 -16.14 3.47
CA LYS A 132 -18.32 -15.30 2.78
C LYS A 132 -18.55 -13.79 2.95
N ASP A 133 -19.76 -13.37 3.29
CA ASP A 133 -20.10 -11.97 3.53
C ASP A 133 -19.62 -11.54 4.91
N ILE A 134 -19.59 -12.45 5.87
CA ILE A 134 -19.04 -12.24 7.21
C ILE A 134 -17.52 -12.40 7.20
N TYR A 135 -17.03 -13.53 6.66
CA TYR A 135 -15.59 -13.85 6.58
C TYR A 135 -15.02 -13.47 5.21
N LYS A 136 -15.03 -12.17 4.86
CA LYS A 136 -14.44 -11.68 3.60
C LYS A 136 -12.96 -12.03 3.53
N PRO A 137 -12.48 -12.82 2.54
CA PRO A 137 -11.13 -13.38 2.53
C PRO A 137 -10.02 -12.32 2.68
N LYS A 138 -10.16 -11.16 2.02
CA LYS A 138 -9.20 -10.04 2.15
C LYS A 138 -9.16 -9.46 3.56
N GLN A 139 -10.30 -9.36 4.26
CA GLN A 139 -10.32 -8.86 5.63
C GLN A 139 -9.75 -9.88 6.62
N VAL A 140 -10.01 -11.16 6.38
CA VAL A 140 -9.43 -12.27 7.17
C VAL A 140 -7.93 -12.27 7.01
N LEU A 141 -7.41 -12.18 5.77
CA LEU A 141 -5.97 -12.09 5.51
C LEU A 141 -5.35 -10.88 6.21
N SER A 142 -5.96 -9.71 6.09
CA SER A 142 -5.46 -8.48 6.75
C SER A 142 -5.36 -8.65 8.29
N ARG A 143 -6.31 -9.35 8.90
CA ARG A 143 -6.28 -9.61 10.35
C ARG A 143 -5.19 -10.62 10.72
N ILE A 144 -5.03 -11.69 9.94
CA ILE A 144 -3.95 -12.68 10.12
C ILE A 144 -2.58 -12.01 9.94
N SER A 145 -2.43 -11.16 8.93
CA SER A 145 -1.22 -10.36 8.69
C SER A 145 -0.86 -9.50 9.90
N SER A 146 -1.86 -8.81 10.48
CA SER A 146 -1.68 -8.03 11.71
C SER A 146 -1.16 -8.91 12.87
N TYR A 147 -1.68 -10.12 13.03
CA TYR A 147 -1.18 -11.05 14.06
C TYR A 147 0.26 -11.48 13.80
N LYS A 148 0.59 -11.89 12.55
CA LYS A 148 1.95 -12.29 12.18
C LYS A 148 2.96 -11.18 12.42
N ASN A 149 2.64 -9.95 12.00
CA ASN A 149 3.48 -8.77 12.19
C ASN A 149 3.68 -8.38 13.66
N SER A 150 2.73 -8.74 14.52
CA SER A 150 2.82 -8.60 15.97
C SER A 150 3.41 -9.86 16.66
N LEU A 151 3.94 -10.80 15.90
CA LEU A 151 4.51 -12.09 16.35
C LEU A 151 3.51 -12.97 17.12
N ILE A 152 2.21 -12.79 16.88
CA ILE A 152 1.15 -13.61 17.47
C ILE A 152 0.98 -14.85 16.60
N THR A 153 1.61 -15.95 17.01
CA THR A 153 1.44 -17.27 16.37
C THR A 153 0.06 -17.84 16.63
N VAL A 154 -0.34 -18.88 15.88
CA VAL A 154 -1.59 -19.61 16.15
C VAL A 154 -1.71 -20.04 17.61
N LYS A 155 -0.63 -20.58 18.18
CA LYS A 155 -0.60 -21.01 19.59
C LYS A 155 -0.79 -19.82 20.54
N ALA A 156 -0.12 -18.70 20.27
CA ALA A 156 -0.27 -17.48 21.08
C ALA A 156 -1.70 -16.93 21.01
N TYR A 157 -2.30 -16.91 19.81
CA TYR A 157 -3.69 -16.49 19.61
C TYR A 157 -4.68 -17.40 20.38
N MET A 158 -4.53 -18.75 20.27
CA MET A 158 -5.41 -19.69 20.96
C MET A 158 -5.32 -19.60 22.48
N ASN A 159 -4.19 -19.13 23.01
CA ASN A 159 -3.98 -18.92 24.44
C ASN A 159 -4.32 -17.49 24.91
N ASN A 160 -4.86 -16.63 24.04
CA ASN A 160 -5.23 -15.25 24.37
C ASN A 160 -6.74 -15.02 24.21
N PRO A 161 -7.52 -15.12 25.31
CA PRO A 161 -8.97 -14.93 25.29
C PRO A 161 -9.40 -13.53 24.81
N GLU A 162 -8.63 -12.48 25.13
CA GLU A 162 -8.98 -11.11 24.76
C GLU A 162 -8.98 -10.93 23.22
N LEU A 163 -8.00 -11.50 22.50
CA LEU A 163 -7.97 -11.46 21.05
C LEU A 163 -9.14 -12.23 20.44
N GLN A 164 -9.47 -13.38 21.01
CA GLN A 164 -10.60 -14.19 20.55
C GLN A 164 -11.93 -13.47 20.78
N GLU A 165 -12.08 -12.79 21.91
CA GLU A 165 -13.27 -11.99 22.22
C GLU A 165 -13.40 -10.79 21.28
N GLN A 166 -12.31 -10.07 20.98
CA GLN A 166 -12.30 -8.97 19.99
C GLN A 166 -12.77 -9.43 18.62
N ASP A 167 -12.32 -10.60 18.16
CA ASP A 167 -12.73 -11.15 16.89
C ASP A 167 -14.18 -11.67 16.91
N ALA A 168 -14.65 -12.19 18.02
CA ALA A 168 -16.05 -12.56 18.23
C ALA A 168 -16.96 -11.31 18.21
N MET A 169 -16.56 -10.22 18.87
CA MET A 169 -17.28 -8.92 18.80
C MET A 169 -17.31 -8.38 17.35
N SER A 170 -16.28 -8.65 16.56
CA SER A 170 -16.21 -8.31 15.13
C SER A 170 -17.00 -9.30 14.26
N LYS A 171 -17.85 -10.16 14.85
CA LYS A 171 -18.64 -11.23 14.22
C LYS A 171 -17.80 -12.30 13.51
N LYS A 172 -16.57 -12.53 13.95
CA LYS A 172 -15.67 -13.53 13.37
C LYS A 172 -15.11 -14.50 14.44
N PRO A 173 -15.96 -15.19 15.22
CA PRO A 173 -15.52 -16.05 16.35
C PRO A 173 -14.65 -17.23 15.92
N ARG A 174 -14.72 -17.66 14.64
CA ARG A 174 -13.92 -18.79 14.12
C ARG A 174 -12.66 -18.35 13.39
N LEU A 175 -12.21 -17.10 13.57
CA LEU A 175 -11.01 -16.59 12.90
C LEU A 175 -9.75 -17.38 13.28
N GLY A 176 -9.62 -17.79 14.54
CA GLY A 176 -8.50 -18.61 14.99
C GLY A 176 -8.40 -19.96 14.30
N GLU A 177 -9.54 -20.61 14.02
CA GLU A 177 -9.57 -21.86 13.24
C GLU A 177 -9.14 -21.62 11.79
N ILE A 178 -9.58 -20.51 11.16
CA ILE A 178 -9.13 -20.14 9.82
C ILE A 178 -7.62 -19.87 9.82
N TYR A 179 -7.10 -19.17 10.83
CA TYR A 179 -5.67 -18.90 10.97
C TYR A 179 -4.86 -20.20 11.11
N ALA A 180 -5.31 -21.14 11.94
CA ALA A 180 -4.67 -22.45 12.10
C ALA A 180 -4.65 -23.24 10.79
N ASN A 181 -5.78 -23.32 10.10
CA ASN A 181 -5.88 -24.01 8.82
C ASN A 181 -5.04 -23.35 7.72
N TYR A 182 -4.94 -22.03 7.72
CA TYR A 182 -4.11 -21.28 6.77
C TYR A 182 -2.64 -21.58 6.95
N VAL A 183 -2.13 -21.54 8.19
CA VAL A 183 -0.73 -21.86 8.51
C VAL A 183 -0.40 -23.32 8.17
N ASP A 184 -1.29 -24.27 8.52
CA ASP A 184 -1.13 -25.69 8.19
C ASP A 184 -1.09 -25.92 6.68
N ARG A 185 -1.98 -25.27 5.91
CA ARG A 185 -2.02 -25.39 4.45
C ARG A 185 -0.77 -24.80 3.80
N CYS A 186 -0.31 -23.62 4.21
CA CYS A 186 0.94 -23.04 3.74
C CYS A 186 2.12 -23.99 4.02
N PHE A 187 2.19 -24.57 5.23
CA PHE A 187 3.24 -25.49 5.59
C PHE A 187 3.23 -26.77 4.73
N LYS A 188 2.06 -27.39 4.52
CA LYS A 188 1.91 -28.58 3.66
C LYS A 188 2.26 -28.30 2.20
N SER A 189 1.96 -27.11 1.70
CA SER A 189 2.31 -26.64 0.34
C SER A 189 3.78 -26.25 0.21
N GLY A 190 4.59 -26.35 1.28
CA GLY A 190 5.95 -25.84 1.28
C GLY A 190 6.00 -24.35 0.88
N ALA A 191 5.10 -23.54 1.42
CA ALA A 191 4.94 -22.14 1.08
C ALA A 191 4.96 -21.24 2.32
N MET A 192 5.41 -20.01 2.14
CA MET A 192 5.38 -18.93 3.12
C MET A 192 4.76 -17.69 2.47
N ASP A 193 3.94 -16.93 3.18
CA ASP A 193 3.57 -15.60 2.73
C ASP A 193 4.60 -14.54 3.16
N PHE A 194 4.41 -13.28 2.76
CA PHE A 194 5.36 -12.21 3.10
C PHE A 194 5.53 -12.01 4.62
N ASP A 195 4.45 -12.14 5.39
CA ASP A 195 4.52 -11.97 6.85
C ASP A 195 5.23 -13.16 7.51
N ASP A 196 5.11 -14.37 6.92
CA ASP A 196 5.84 -15.55 7.38
C ASP A 196 7.35 -15.36 7.24
N LEU A 197 7.86 -14.67 6.23
CA LEU A 197 9.29 -14.44 6.08
C LEU A 197 9.88 -13.72 7.32
N LEU A 198 9.14 -12.78 7.89
CA LEU A 198 9.55 -12.08 9.11
C LEU A 198 9.29 -12.91 10.36
N LEU A 199 8.09 -13.48 10.47
CA LEU A 199 7.69 -14.30 11.63
C LEU A 199 8.62 -15.51 11.80
N LYS A 200 8.89 -16.24 10.70
CA LYS A 200 9.75 -17.44 10.71
C LYS A 200 11.21 -17.11 10.92
N THR A 201 11.69 -15.94 10.48
CA THR A 201 13.04 -15.48 10.81
C THR A 201 13.17 -15.22 12.31
N ASN A 202 12.19 -14.55 12.94
CA ASN A 202 12.18 -14.39 14.40
C ASN A 202 12.14 -15.74 15.12
N GLU A 203 11.30 -16.67 14.65
CA GLU A 203 11.21 -18.02 15.20
C GLU A 203 12.55 -18.75 15.07
N LEU A 204 13.21 -18.68 13.91
CA LEU A 204 14.50 -19.31 13.64
C LEU A 204 15.58 -18.79 14.60
N LEU A 205 15.75 -17.48 14.69
CA LEU A 205 16.80 -16.86 15.51
C LEU A 205 16.56 -17.08 17.00
N ASN A 206 15.32 -17.16 17.45
CA ASN A 206 14.99 -17.39 18.87
C ASN A 206 15.10 -18.86 19.28
N ARG A 207 14.70 -19.81 18.41
CA ARG A 207 14.70 -21.24 18.72
C ARG A 207 16.05 -21.91 18.52
N PHE A 208 16.91 -21.36 17.67
CA PHE A 208 18.19 -21.96 17.30
C PHE A 208 19.36 -21.01 17.58
N PRO A 209 19.91 -21.02 18.82
CA PRO A 209 21.01 -20.13 19.19
C PRO A 209 22.27 -20.31 18.35
N ASP A 210 22.51 -21.47 17.80
CA ASP A 210 23.60 -21.79 16.90
C ASP A 210 23.45 -21.02 15.57
N VAL A 211 22.23 -20.91 15.05
CA VAL A 211 21.93 -20.11 13.85
C VAL A 211 22.11 -18.63 14.16
N LEU A 212 21.58 -18.16 15.29
CA LEU A 212 21.76 -16.76 15.70
C LEU A 212 23.25 -16.41 15.79
N ALA A 213 24.06 -17.23 16.49
CA ALA A 213 25.50 -17.01 16.61
C ALA A 213 26.21 -17.01 15.25
N LYS A 214 25.84 -17.93 14.35
CA LYS A 214 26.37 -17.97 12.97
C LYS A 214 26.15 -16.63 12.22
N TYR A 215 24.94 -16.09 12.28
CA TYR A 215 24.63 -14.84 11.56
C TYR A 215 25.13 -13.59 12.29
N GLN A 216 25.23 -13.61 13.62
CA GLN A 216 25.90 -12.56 14.38
C GLN A 216 27.40 -12.49 14.03
N ASP A 217 28.10 -13.63 13.96
CA ASP A 217 29.50 -13.67 13.53
C ASP A 217 29.72 -13.20 12.11
N ARG A 218 28.74 -13.54 11.23
CA ARG A 218 28.78 -13.11 9.83
C ARG A 218 28.53 -11.63 9.68
N PHE A 219 27.51 -11.07 10.32
CA PHE A 219 27.11 -9.67 10.17
C PHE A 219 27.66 -8.80 11.28
N ARG A 220 28.94 -8.49 11.18
CA ARG A 220 29.65 -7.64 12.18
C ARG A 220 29.26 -6.17 12.10
N TYR A 221 28.79 -5.72 10.94
CA TYR A 221 28.30 -4.35 10.69
C TYR A 221 26.91 -4.43 10.07
N ILE A 222 25.95 -3.77 10.69
CA ILE A 222 24.54 -3.76 10.22
C ILE A 222 24.15 -2.32 9.89
N MET A 223 23.66 -2.12 8.67
CA MET A 223 23.19 -0.83 8.15
C MET A 223 21.72 -0.93 7.83
N VAL A 224 20.90 0.00 8.32
CA VAL A 224 19.47 0.03 8.06
C VAL A 224 19.07 1.39 7.56
N ASP A 225 18.58 1.44 6.31
CA ASP A 225 17.97 2.65 5.72
C ASP A 225 16.49 2.72 6.05
N GLU A 226 15.91 3.92 6.07
CA GLU A 226 14.49 4.20 6.35
C GLU A 226 13.98 3.53 7.66
N TYR A 227 14.79 3.57 8.72
CA TYR A 227 14.53 2.83 9.98
C TYR A 227 13.19 3.18 10.64
N GLN A 228 12.63 4.37 10.42
CA GLN A 228 11.32 4.81 10.91
C GLN A 228 10.15 3.99 10.35
N ASP A 229 10.35 3.24 9.27
CA ASP A 229 9.32 2.40 8.65
C ASP A 229 9.36 0.94 9.10
N THR A 230 10.29 0.59 9.99
CA THR A 230 10.39 -0.79 10.51
C THR A 230 9.20 -1.16 11.39
N ASN A 231 8.68 -2.38 11.18
CA ASN A 231 7.69 -2.97 12.08
C ASN A 231 8.37 -3.66 13.28
N HIS A 232 7.57 -4.11 14.24
CA HIS A 232 8.07 -4.76 15.44
C HIS A 232 8.90 -6.03 15.14
N SER A 233 8.46 -6.83 14.18
CA SER A 233 9.15 -8.05 13.77
C SER A 233 10.55 -7.76 13.20
N GLN A 234 10.65 -6.77 12.30
CA GLN A 234 11.92 -6.32 11.71
C GLN A 234 12.87 -5.73 12.76
N TYR A 235 12.33 -4.92 13.67
CA TYR A 235 13.08 -4.37 14.79
C TYR A 235 13.74 -5.48 15.64
N LEU A 236 13.00 -6.50 16.03
CA LEU A 236 13.52 -7.59 16.85
C LEU A 236 14.59 -8.40 16.13
N ILE A 237 14.44 -8.67 14.83
CA ILE A 237 15.46 -9.37 14.04
C ILE A 237 16.75 -8.54 13.99
N VAL A 238 16.65 -7.25 13.68
CA VAL A 238 17.82 -6.36 13.60
C VAL A 238 18.52 -6.30 14.96
N ARG A 239 17.76 -6.16 16.05
CA ARG A 239 18.29 -6.14 17.41
C ARG A 239 19.03 -7.44 17.75
N ALA A 240 18.39 -8.60 17.49
CA ALA A 240 19.02 -9.91 17.77
C ALA A 240 20.33 -10.10 16.98
N LEU A 241 20.35 -9.70 15.70
CA LEU A 241 21.55 -9.82 14.87
C LEU A 241 22.67 -8.86 15.30
N SER A 242 22.33 -7.66 15.78
CA SER A 242 23.33 -6.63 16.16
C SER A 242 23.84 -6.78 17.59
N ASP A 243 23.20 -7.57 18.44
CA ASP A 243 23.46 -7.63 19.89
C ASP A 243 24.91 -7.93 20.24
N ARG A 244 25.56 -8.83 19.50
CA ARG A 244 26.93 -9.28 19.78
C ARG A 244 28.01 -8.22 19.56
N PHE A 245 27.96 -7.51 18.44
CA PHE A 245 29.00 -6.54 18.05
C PHE A 245 28.58 -5.09 18.23
N GLN A 246 27.30 -4.84 18.28
CA GLN A 246 26.66 -3.52 18.39
C GLN A 246 27.15 -2.47 17.36
N ASN A 247 27.74 -2.92 16.25
CA ASN A 247 28.12 -2.04 15.14
C ASN A 247 26.92 -1.85 14.22
N ILE A 248 25.91 -1.18 14.73
CA ILE A 248 24.68 -0.88 14.00
C ILE A 248 24.59 0.60 13.64
N CYS A 249 24.30 0.90 12.38
CA CYS A 249 24.03 2.23 11.87
C CYS A 249 22.61 2.27 11.30
N VAL A 250 21.73 3.03 11.92
CA VAL A 250 20.39 3.26 11.42
C VAL A 250 20.26 4.67 10.87
N VAL A 251 19.62 4.80 9.72
CA VAL A 251 19.34 6.08 9.07
C VAL A 251 17.84 6.23 8.91
N GLY A 252 17.30 7.38 9.23
CA GLY A 252 15.87 7.60 9.07
C GLY A 252 15.43 9.05 9.24
N ASP A 253 14.16 9.25 8.91
CA ASP A 253 13.45 10.51 9.02
C ASP A 253 12.07 10.27 9.63
N ASP A 254 11.88 10.63 10.89
CA ASP A 254 10.59 10.50 11.57
C ASP A 254 9.46 11.24 10.86
N ALA A 255 9.78 12.36 10.18
CA ALA A 255 8.84 13.11 9.35
C ALA A 255 8.38 12.36 8.09
N GLN A 256 9.06 11.27 7.73
CA GLN A 256 8.71 10.41 6.60
C GLN A 256 8.16 9.03 7.03
N SER A 257 7.77 8.85 8.30
CA SER A 257 7.11 7.62 8.78
C SER A 257 5.64 7.61 8.34
N ILE A 258 5.32 6.86 7.29
CA ILE A 258 4.01 6.84 6.61
C ILE A 258 3.47 5.43 6.35
N TYR A 259 4.00 4.41 7.02
CA TYR A 259 3.60 3.02 6.83
C TYR A 259 3.02 2.35 8.09
N ALA A 260 2.44 3.14 9.03
CA ALA A 260 1.81 2.57 10.23
C ALA A 260 0.65 1.61 9.87
N PHE A 261 -0.07 1.86 8.77
CA PHE A 261 -1.09 0.95 8.25
C PHE A 261 -0.55 -0.43 7.82
N ARG A 262 0.78 -0.57 7.63
CA ARG A 262 1.51 -1.82 7.40
C ARG A 262 2.25 -2.33 8.64
N GLY A 263 1.96 -1.76 9.81
CA GLY A 263 2.57 -2.15 11.07
C GLY A 263 3.90 -1.47 11.39
N ALA A 264 4.34 -0.46 10.61
CA ALA A 264 5.49 0.35 10.94
C ALA A 264 5.29 1.04 12.30
N ASN A 265 6.36 1.09 13.09
CA ASN A 265 6.32 1.69 14.42
C ASN A 265 7.38 2.78 14.56
N ILE A 266 6.95 4.02 14.50
CA ILE A 266 7.84 5.19 14.64
C ILE A 266 8.63 5.16 15.94
N ASN A 267 8.12 4.51 17.00
CA ASN A 267 8.84 4.39 18.26
C ASN A 267 10.18 3.64 18.14
N ASN A 268 10.38 2.83 17.09
CA ASN A 268 11.64 2.16 16.87
C ASN A 268 12.78 3.17 16.65
N ILE A 269 12.55 4.23 15.87
CA ILE A 269 13.55 5.28 15.68
C ILE A 269 13.61 6.25 16.87
N LEU A 270 12.46 6.59 17.46
CA LEU A 270 12.39 7.51 18.60
C LEU A 270 13.08 6.98 19.85
N ASN A 271 13.05 5.66 20.06
CA ASN A 271 13.62 5.00 21.23
C ASN A 271 14.98 4.34 20.98
N PHE A 272 15.54 4.44 19.78
CA PHE A 272 16.80 3.76 19.43
C PHE A 272 17.94 4.03 20.43
N GLN A 273 18.05 5.26 20.94
CA GLN A 273 19.04 5.62 21.96
C GLN A 273 18.85 4.94 23.31
N LYS A 274 17.69 4.30 23.55
CA LYS A 274 17.41 3.53 24.78
C LYS A 274 17.72 2.05 24.60
N ASP A 275 17.87 1.60 23.35
CA ASP A 275 18.06 0.20 23.02
C ASP A 275 19.53 -0.23 23.10
N TYR A 276 20.46 0.71 22.97
CA TYR A 276 21.90 0.49 22.96
C TYR A 276 22.62 1.49 23.83
N ASP A 277 23.74 1.05 24.44
CA ASP A 277 24.60 1.94 25.22
C ASP A 277 25.50 2.77 24.30
N ASN A 278 25.81 4.00 24.72
CA ASN A 278 26.76 4.90 24.03
C ASN A 278 26.41 5.20 22.55
N VAL A 279 25.12 5.29 22.23
CA VAL A 279 24.67 5.62 20.87
C VAL A 279 25.16 6.98 20.43
N LYS A 280 25.82 7.05 19.29
CA LYS A 280 26.16 8.32 18.65
C LYS A 280 25.02 8.83 17.79
N LEU A 281 24.65 10.09 18.01
CA LEU A 281 23.58 10.77 17.27
C LEU A 281 24.19 11.77 16.30
N TYR A 282 23.82 11.60 15.01
CA TYR A 282 24.18 12.53 13.93
C TYR A 282 22.94 13.13 13.31
N ARG A 283 23.02 14.39 12.84
CA ARG A 283 21.92 15.08 12.16
C ARG A 283 22.37 15.54 10.78
N LEU A 284 21.56 15.20 9.76
CA LEU A 284 21.73 15.69 8.39
C LEU A 284 20.57 16.64 8.08
N GLU A 285 20.81 17.94 8.25
CA GLU A 285 19.77 18.98 8.18
C GLU A 285 19.80 19.75 6.87
N GLN A 286 20.92 19.72 6.12
CA GLN A 286 21.02 20.40 4.84
C GLN A 286 20.32 19.61 3.73
N ASN A 287 19.29 20.21 3.13
CA ASN A 287 18.60 19.70 1.95
C ASN A 287 19.31 20.15 0.67
N TYR A 288 19.58 19.21 -0.23
CA TYR A 288 20.23 19.45 -1.53
C TYR A 288 19.28 19.31 -2.72
N ARG A 289 18.00 18.96 -2.47
CA ARG A 289 17.03 18.64 -3.50
C ARG A 289 16.19 19.86 -3.88
N SER A 290 15.50 20.42 -2.91
CA SER A 290 14.40 21.34 -3.14
C SER A 290 14.82 22.80 -2.99
N THR A 291 14.05 23.69 -3.62
CA THR A 291 14.16 25.14 -3.41
C THR A 291 13.73 25.52 -1.99
N LYS A 292 14.15 26.72 -1.56
CA LYS A 292 13.95 27.19 -0.18
C LYS A 292 12.47 27.31 0.19
N ASN A 293 11.63 27.81 -0.72
CA ASN A 293 10.19 27.92 -0.49
C ASN A 293 9.52 26.56 -0.19
N ILE A 294 9.94 25.50 -0.89
CA ILE A 294 9.44 24.14 -0.65
C ILE A 294 9.90 23.61 0.72
N VAL A 295 11.16 23.80 1.06
CA VAL A 295 11.74 23.34 2.35
C VAL A 295 11.05 24.03 3.52
N GLU A 296 10.92 25.35 3.47
CA GLU A 296 10.32 26.14 4.55
C GLU A 296 8.82 25.85 4.70
N ALA A 297 8.11 25.66 3.57
CA ALA A 297 6.71 25.23 3.60
C ALA A 297 6.57 23.83 4.25
N ALA A 298 7.42 22.88 3.88
CA ALA A 298 7.43 21.56 4.47
C ALA A 298 7.73 21.58 5.97
N ASN A 299 8.68 22.43 6.42
CA ASN A 299 8.96 22.65 7.84
C ASN A 299 7.72 23.19 8.57
N SER A 300 7.01 24.18 7.98
CA SER A 300 5.83 24.77 8.62
C SER A 300 4.71 23.76 8.88
N ILE A 301 4.60 22.74 8.02
CA ILE A 301 3.63 21.65 8.16
C ILE A 301 4.06 20.69 9.26
N ILE A 302 5.29 20.15 9.16
CA ILE A 302 5.73 19.09 10.08
C ILE A 302 5.91 19.60 11.51
N ASP A 303 6.11 20.91 11.70
CA ASP A 303 6.20 21.53 13.01
C ASP A 303 4.92 21.42 13.83
N LYS A 304 3.76 21.20 13.20
CA LYS A 304 2.49 20.96 13.87
C LYS A 304 2.41 19.58 14.56
N ASN A 305 3.26 18.63 14.18
CA ASN A 305 3.34 17.33 14.85
C ASN A 305 4.04 17.47 16.20
N LYS A 306 3.48 16.83 17.24
CA LYS A 306 4.09 16.82 18.58
C LYS A 306 5.12 15.72 18.74
N VAL A 307 4.87 14.56 18.14
CA VAL A 307 5.77 13.42 18.19
C VAL A 307 6.75 13.52 17.03
N LYS A 308 7.93 14.09 17.30
CA LYS A 308 9.01 14.28 16.32
C LYS A 308 10.38 14.33 17.00
N LEU A 309 11.42 14.09 16.21
CA LEU A 309 12.82 14.30 16.60
C LEU A 309 13.22 15.76 16.32
N ASP A 310 14.10 16.30 17.16
CA ASP A 310 14.60 17.67 16.96
C ASP A 310 15.55 17.72 15.77
N LYS A 311 15.10 18.39 14.71
CA LYS A 311 15.89 18.74 13.51
C LYS A 311 15.31 19.96 12.82
N VAL A 312 16.14 20.74 12.18
CA VAL A 312 15.74 21.89 11.37
C VAL A 312 16.30 21.71 9.97
N VAL A 313 15.44 21.35 9.03
CA VAL A 313 15.86 21.17 7.64
C VAL A 313 16.01 22.53 6.96
N TRP A 314 17.16 22.79 6.36
CA TRP A 314 17.49 24.02 5.66
C TRP A 314 18.14 23.73 4.30
N THR A 315 18.13 24.68 3.39
CA THR A 315 18.78 24.53 2.08
C THR A 315 19.59 25.77 1.71
N ALA A 316 20.68 25.55 0.99
CA ALA A 316 21.46 26.61 0.34
C ALA A 316 21.01 26.88 -1.10
N ASN A 317 20.03 26.14 -1.61
CA ASN A 317 19.45 26.37 -2.93
C ASN A 317 18.69 27.71 -2.98
N ASP A 318 18.45 28.20 -4.18
CA ASP A 318 17.68 29.43 -4.42
C ASP A 318 16.29 29.37 -3.79
N ASN A 319 15.67 30.55 -3.60
CA ASN A 319 14.30 30.61 -3.06
C ASN A 319 13.30 29.81 -3.89
N GLY A 320 13.49 29.78 -5.20
CA GLY A 320 12.54 29.17 -6.13
C GLY A 320 11.19 29.88 -6.17
N PRO A 321 10.26 29.41 -7.00
CA PRO A 321 8.90 29.93 -7.04
C PRO A 321 8.10 29.51 -5.79
N LYS A 322 7.05 30.27 -5.47
CA LYS A 322 6.11 29.91 -4.42
C LYS A 322 5.28 28.68 -4.83
N ILE A 323 4.76 27.95 -3.85
CA ILE A 323 3.86 26.82 -4.06
C ILE A 323 2.53 27.36 -4.61
N LYS A 324 2.12 26.89 -5.76
CA LYS A 324 0.90 27.33 -6.43
C LYS A 324 -0.32 26.57 -5.92
N VAL A 325 -1.35 27.31 -5.49
CA VAL A 325 -2.62 26.74 -5.03
C VAL A 325 -3.71 27.07 -6.04
N HIS A 326 -4.39 26.04 -6.56
CA HIS A 326 -5.47 26.18 -7.53
C HIS A 326 -6.77 25.54 -7.04
N ARG A 327 -7.87 26.30 -7.13
CA ARG A 327 -9.23 25.86 -6.86
C ARG A 327 -9.98 25.59 -8.15
N SER A 328 -10.54 24.41 -8.28
CA SER A 328 -11.44 24.02 -9.38
C SER A 328 -12.87 23.83 -8.88
N VAL A 329 -13.86 23.94 -9.76
CA VAL A 329 -15.26 23.66 -9.41
C VAL A 329 -15.48 22.15 -9.29
N THR A 330 -14.91 21.37 -10.22
CA THR A 330 -15.06 19.91 -10.25
C THR A 330 -13.72 19.21 -10.43
N ASP A 331 -13.67 17.90 -10.12
CA ASP A 331 -12.50 17.04 -10.36
C ASP A 331 -12.08 16.99 -11.84
N GLY A 332 -13.06 17.05 -12.76
CA GLY A 332 -12.76 17.14 -14.19
C GLY A 332 -12.10 18.47 -14.59
N GLU A 333 -12.41 19.58 -13.90
CA GLU A 333 -11.72 20.86 -14.09
C GLU A 333 -10.33 20.85 -13.47
N GLU A 334 -10.19 20.23 -12.30
CA GLU A 334 -8.89 20.01 -11.67
C GLU A 334 -7.95 19.29 -12.64
N GLY A 335 -8.41 18.20 -13.25
CA GLY A 335 -7.63 17.48 -14.26
C GLY A 335 -7.29 18.33 -15.48
N ARG A 336 -8.24 19.14 -15.99
CA ARG A 336 -7.97 20.06 -17.13
C ARG A 336 -6.92 21.12 -16.80
N PHE A 337 -6.97 21.68 -15.58
CA PHE A 337 -5.96 22.62 -15.10
C PHE A 337 -4.58 21.96 -15.05
N VAL A 338 -4.47 20.81 -14.40
CA VAL A 338 -3.20 20.09 -14.25
C VAL A 338 -2.59 19.74 -15.62
N ALA A 339 -3.39 19.15 -16.51
CA ALA A 339 -2.92 18.82 -17.87
C ALA A 339 -2.58 20.07 -18.69
N GLY A 340 -3.30 21.20 -18.46
CA GLY A 340 -3.01 22.50 -19.06
C GLY A 340 -1.67 23.06 -18.62
N GLU A 341 -1.43 23.08 -17.31
CA GLU A 341 -0.19 23.61 -16.72
C GLU A 341 1.03 22.75 -17.15
N ILE A 342 0.89 21.42 -17.15
CA ILE A 342 1.95 20.52 -17.68
C ILE A 342 2.27 20.86 -19.14
N PHE A 343 1.26 21.02 -19.97
CA PHE A 343 1.44 21.39 -21.38
C PHE A 343 2.14 22.74 -21.53
N GLU A 344 1.72 23.76 -20.77
CA GLU A 344 2.31 25.09 -20.82
C GLU A 344 3.76 25.09 -20.34
N GLN A 345 4.06 24.44 -19.20
CA GLN A 345 5.43 24.34 -18.68
C GLN A 345 6.35 23.61 -19.66
N LYS A 346 5.84 22.53 -20.26
CA LYS A 346 6.56 21.78 -21.29
C LYS A 346 6.91 22.65 -22.50
N MET A 347 5.95 23.42 -23.00
CA MET A 347 6.16 24.28 -24.17
C MET A 347 7.05 25.48 -23.86
N ARG A 348 6.84 26.12 -22.69
CA ARG A 348 7.59 27.32 -22.29
C ARG A 348 9.05 27.01 -21.95
N ASN A 349 9.29 25.90 -21.27
CA ASN A 349 10.60 25.57 -20.69
C ASN A 349 11.29 24.38 -21.40
N GLN A 350 10.75 23.90 -22.52
CA GLN A 350 11.26 22.74 -23.29
C GLN A 350 11.48 21.49 -22.43
N MET A 351 10.53 21.21 -21.54
CA MET A 351 10.65 20.12 -20.57
C MET A 351 10.17 18.78 -21.15
N HIS A 352 10.69 17.68 -20.59
CA HIS A 352 10.24 16.33 -20.85
C HIS A 352 9.08 15.94 -19.93
N ASN A 353 8.19 15.04 -20.39
CA ASN A 353 7.07 14.56 -19.58
C ASN A 353 7.51 13.89 -18.29
N GLY A 354 8.63 13.15 -18.30
CA GLY A 354 9.19 12.49 -17.13
C GLY A 354 9.62 13.42 -15.98
N GLN A 355 9.66 14.74 -16.21
CA GLN A 355 9.96 15.75 -15.19
C GLN A 355 8.74 16.13 -14.35
N PHE A 356 7.54 15.61 -14.70
CA PHE A 356 6.28 15.90 -14.01
C PHE A 356 5.74 14.68 -13.29
N ALA A 357 5.27 14.88 -12.06
CA ALA A 357 4.53 13.87 -11.31
C ALA A 357 3.19 14.41 -10.80
N ILE A 358 2.16 13.58 -10.90
CA ILE A 358 0.84 13.82 -10.31
C ILE A 358 0.66 12.85 -9.15
N LEU A 359 0.60 13.40 -7.95
CA LEU A 359 0.49 12.65 -6.70
C LEU A 359 -0.92 12.78 -6.12
N TYR A 360 -1.50 11.65 -5.75
CA TYR A 360 -2.83 11.59 -5.18
C TYR A 360 -2.90 10.68 -3.94
N ARG A 361 -3.91 10.89 -3.11
CA ARG A 361 -4.10 10.10 -1.87
C ARG A 361 -4.63 8.70 -2.17
N THR A 362 -5.52 8.57 -3.14
CA THR A 362 -6.16 7.30 -3.52
C THR A 362 -6.16 7.10 -5.03
N ASN A 363 -6.06 5.84 -5.47
CA ASN A 363 -6.06 5.49 -6.90
C ASN A 363 -7.35 5.92 -7.64
N ALA A 364 -8.46 6.11 -6.94
CA ALA A 364 -9.71 6.57 -7.56
C ALA A 364 -9.59 7.97 -8.19
N GLN A 365 -8.65 8.79 -7.73
CA GLN A 365 -8.42 10.13 -8.25
C GLN A 365 -7.70 10.14 -9.60
N SER A 366 -7.02 9.04 -9.99
CA SER A 366 -6.24 8.98 -11.25
C SER A 366 -7.11 9.20 -12.46
N ARG A 367 -8.36 8.72 -12.47
CA ARG A 367 -9.26 8.76 -13.63
C ARG A 367 -9.46 10.15 -14.22
N ALA A 368 -9.72 11.16 -13.39
CA ALA A 368 -9.91 12.52 -13.86
C ALA A 368 -8.62 13.09 -14.50
N MET A 369 -7.46 12.73 -13.93
CA MET A 369 -6.15 13.14 -14.46
C MET A 369 -5.84 12.42 -15.78
N GLU A 370 -6.10 11.10 -15.85
CA GLU A 370 -5.92 10.31 -17.06
C GLU A 370 -6.74 10.84 -18.23
N ASP A 371 -8.04 11.11 -18.00
CA ASP A 371 -8.95 11.64 -19.01
C ASP A 371 -8.49 13.02 -19.53
N ALA A 372 -7.96 13.86 -18.65
CA ALA A 372 -7.45 15.17 -19.01
C ALA A 372 -6.14 15.12 -19.80
N LEU A 373 -5.18 14.28 -19.39
CA LEU A 373 -3.91 14.06 -20.10
C LEU A 373 -4.14 13.46 -21.48
N ARG A 374 -5.04 12.46 -21.59
CA ARG A 374 -5.41 11.84 -22.85
C ARG A 374 -6.01 12.83 -23.85
N LYS A 375 -6.87 13.76 -23.38
CA LYS A 375 -7.46 14.81 -24.24
C LYS A 375 -6.43 15.79 -24.78
N ARG A 376 -5.23 15.87 -24.21
CA ARG A 376 -4.13 16.73 -24.66
C ARG A 376 -2.97 15.95 -25.28
N ASP A 377 -3.17 14.64 -25.54
CA ASP A 377 -2.14 13.75 -26.09
C ASP A 377 -0.82 13.77 -25.28
N ILE A 378 -0.93 13.93 -23.95
CA ILE A 378 0.22 13.89 -23.05
C ILE A 378 0.42 12.43 -22.60
N PRO A 379 1.55 11.79 -22.93
CA PRO A 379 1.86 10.44 -22.49
C PRO A 379 2.00 10.39 -20.96
N TYR A 380 1.41 9.39 -20.34
CA TYR A 380 1.49 9.18 -18.89
C TYR A 380 1.67 7.70 -18.53
N ARG A 381 2.14 7.46 -17.30
CA ARG A 381 2.24 6.12 -16.71
C ARG A 381 1.68 6.14 -15.29
N ILE A 382 0.82 5.15 -15.00
CA ILE A 382 0.26 4.96 -13.66
C ILE A 382 1.11 3.93 -12.93
N TYR A 383 1.61 4.31 -11.75
CA TYR A 383 2.29 3.40 -10.84
C TYR A 383 1.31 2.93 -9.75
N GLY A 384 1.41 1.64 -9.36
CA GLY A 384 0.52 1.03 -8.37
C GLY A 384 -0.81 0.54 -8.95
N GLY A 385 -0.85 0.30 -10.26
CA GLY A 385 -1.89 -0.48 -10.94
C GLY A 385 -1.75 -1.98 -10.70
N LEU A 386 -2.27 -2.80 -11.61
CA LEU A 386 -2.02 -4.24 -11.58
C LEU A 386 -0.56 -4.48 -12.02
N SER A 387 0.27 -5.01 -11.11
CA SER A 387 1.67 -5.32 -11.41
C SER A 387 1.78 -6.20 -12.65
N PHE A 388 2.86 -6.02 -13.45
CA PHE A 388 3.14 -6.85 -14.62
C PHE A 388 3.06 -8.35 -14.28
N TYR A 389 3.67 -8.76 -13.17
CA TYR A 389 3.67 -10.15 -12.74
C TYR A 389 2.32 -10.66 -12.20
N GLN A 390 1.36 -9.77 -11.94
CA GLN A 390 -0.01 -10.12 -11.56
C GLN A 390 -0.98 -10.20 -12.75
N ARG A 391 -0.53 -9.82 -13.97
CA ARG A 391 -1.34 -10.03 -15.18
C ARG A 391 -1.63 -11.49 -15.35
N LYS A 392 -2.85 -11.82 -15.77
CA LYS A 392 -3.36 -13.21 -15.76
C LYS A 392 -2.41 -14.17 -16.50
N GLU A 393 -2.05 -13.84 -17.73
CA GLU A 393 -1.19 -14.65 -18.62
C GLU A 393 0.22 -14.83 -18.05
N VAL A 394 0.80 -13.77 -17.48
CA VAL A 394 2.12 -13.80 -16.84
C VAL A 394 2.08 -14.69 -15.60
N LYS A 395 1.08 -14.46 -14.73
CA LYS A 395 0.93 -15.25 -13.50
C LYS A 395 0.64 -16.72 -13.77
N ASP A 396 -0.09 -17.04 -14.85
CA ASP A 396 -0.35 -18.44 -15.25
C ASP A 396 0.94 -19.14 -15.62
N ILE A 397 1.84 -18.52 -16.40
CA ILE A 397 3.17 -19.08 -16.70
C ILE A 397 4.03 -19.19 -15.43
N LEU A 398 4.06 -18.16 -14.59
CA LEU A 398 4.79 -18.22 -13.31
C LEU A 398 4.31 -19.36 -12.42
N CYS A 399 3.01 -19.69 -12.43
CA CYS A 399 2.49 -20.84 -11.68
C CYS A 399 3.00 -22.18 -12.24
N TYR A 400 3.15 -22.32 -13.56
CA TYR A 400 3.84 -23.49 -14.12
C TYR A 400 5.29 -23.58 -13.64
N LEU A 401 6.02 -22.48 -13.68
CA LEU A 401 7.41 -22.44 -13.24
C LEU A 401 7.54 -22.72 -11.73
N ARG A 402 6.61 -22.25 -10.93
CA ARG A 402 6.54 -22.55 -9.49
C ARG A 402 6.35 -24.05 -9.24
N LEU A 403 5.49 -24.72 -10.02
CA LEU A 403 5.29 -26.19 -9.93
C LEU A 403 6.54 -26.98 -10.32
N VAL A 404 7.35 -26.47 -11.23
CA VAL A 404 8.64 -27.11 -11.55
C VAL A 404 9.56 -27.11 -10.33
N ILE A 405 9.62 -26.02 -9.59
CA ILE A 405 10.47 -25.88 -8.40
C ILE A 405 9.82 -26.57 -7.19
N ASN A 406 8.52 -26.34 -6.96
CA ASN A 406 7.79 -26.88 -5.83
C ASN A 406 6.48 -27.55 -6.28
N PRO A 407 6.46 -28.86 -6.56
CA PRO A 407 5.24 -29.56 -6.97
C PRO A 407 4.14 -29.59 -5.89
N LYS A 408 4.48 -29.29 -4.62
CA LYS A 408 3.52 -29.24 -3.51
C LYS A 408 2.74 -27.92 -3.45
N ASP A 409 3.06 -26.95 -4.31
CA ASP A 409 2.36 -25.68 -4.40
C ASP A 409 0.93 -25.86 -4.96
N GLU A 410 -0.01 -26.09 -4.04
CA GLU A 410 -1.41 -26.38 -4.37
C GLU A 410 -2.10 -25.19 -5.07
N GLU A 411 -1.78 -23.96 -4.70
CA GLU A 411 -2.37 -22.76 -5.32
C GLU A 411 -1.91 -22.61 -6.79
N ALA A 412 -0.67 -22.86 -7.08
CA ALA A 412 -0.15 -22.88 -8.45
C ALA A 412 -0.77 -24.04 -9.25
N LEU A 413 -0.86 -25.23 -8.64
CA LEU A 413 -1.42 -26.42 -9.29
C LEU A 413 -2.88 -26.20 -9.69
N VAL A 414 -3.74 -25.81 -8.75
CA VAL A 414 -5.16 -25.58 -8.99
C VAL A 414 -5.39 -24.52 -10.07
N ARG A 415 -4.49 -23.52 -10.14
CA ARG A 415 -4.58 -22.45 -11.13
C ARG A 415 -4.34 -22.95 -12.56
N VAL A 416 -3.38 -23.86 -12.76
CA VAL A 416 -2.92 -24.22 -14.13
C VAL A 416 -3.28 -25.64 -14.57
N ILE A 417 -3.79 -26.49 -13.70
CA ILE A 417 -4.09 -27.89 -14.01
C ILE A 417 -5.04 -28.04 -15.23
N ASN A 418 -5.98 -27.09 -15.40
CA ASN A 418 -6.91 -27.03 -16.51
C ASN A 418 -6.74 -25.81 -17.42
N TYR A 419 -5.60 -25.16 -17.39
CA TYR A 419 -5.33 -24.04 -18.28
C TYR A 419 -3.93 -24.14 -18.91
N PRO A 420 -3.80 -24.23 -20.26
CA PRO A 420 -4.89 -24.39 -21.26
C PRO A 420 -5.80 -25.57 -21.00
N ALA A 421 -7.00 -25.55 -21.58
CA ALA A 421 -8.08 -26.51 -21.30
C ALA A 421 -7.64 -27.97 -21.55
N ARG A 422 -7.67 -28.80 -20.50
CA ARG A 422 -7.34 -30.24 -20.54
C ARG A 422 -8.52 -31.13 -20.23
N GLY A 423 -9.70 -30.55 -19.96
CA GLY A 423 -10.89 -31.28 -19.55
C GLY A 423 -10.78 -31.87 -18.14
N ILE A 424 -10.06 -31.18 -17.24
CA ILE A 424 -9.98 -31.46 -15.81
C ILE A 424 -10.85 -30.41 -15.12
N GLY A 425 -12.10 -30.75 -14.80
CA GLY A 425 -13.06 -29.80 -14.20
C GLY A 425 -12.89 -29.68 -12.69
N ASP A 426 -13.55 -28.64 -12.12
CA ASP A 426 -13.52 -28.29 -10.69
C ASP A 426 -13.92 -29.46 -9.78
N THR A 427 -14.91 -30.27 -10.19
CA THR A 427 -15.31 -31.46 -9.42
C THR A 427 -14.22 -32.51 -9.31
N THR A 428 -13.30 -32.59 -10.30
CA THR A 428 -12.13 -33.47 -10.24
C THR A 428 -11.11 -32.90 -9.24
N VAL A 429 -10.86 -31.60 -9.31
CA VAL A 429 -9.98 -30.91 -8.38
C VAL A 429 -10.47 -31.01 -6.94
N GLU A 430 -11.78 -30.86 -6.69
CA GLU A 430 -12.40 -31.06 -5.38
C GLU A 430 -12.17 -32.49 -4.85
N LYS A 431 -12.36 -33.50 -5.69
CA LYS A 431 -12.08 -34.91 -5.29
C LYS A 431 -10.59 -35.12 -4.94
N LEU A 432 -9.69 -34.54 -5.72
CA LEU A 432 -8.26 -34.58 -5.44
C LEU A 432 -7.92 -33.89 -4.13
N THR A 433 -8.50 -32.74 -3.86
CA THR A 433 -8.32 -31.99 -2.60
C THR A 433 -8.80 -32.79 -1.39
N VAL A 434 -9.97 -33.41 -1.48
CA VAL A 434 -10.51 -34.27 -0.41
C VAL A 434 -9.58 -35.46 -0.16
N ALA A 435 -9.06 -36.09 -1.21
CA ALA A 435 -8.12 -37.19 -1.09
C ALA A 435 -6.78 -36.73 -0.51
N ALA A 436 -6.25 -35.58 -0.94
CA ALA A 436 -5.03 -35.00 -0.41
C ALA A 436 -5.13 -34.78 1.12
N ASN A 437 -6.24 -34.22 1.57
CA ASN A 437 -6.52 -34.05 3.00
C ASN A 437 -6.65 -35.39 3.75
N HIS A 438 -7.34 -36.36 3.16
CA HIS A 438 -7.53 -37.69 3.78
C HIS A 438 -6.22 -38.45 3.94
N TYR A 439 -5.37 -38.46 2.92
CA TYR A 439 -4.10 -39.17 2.92
C TYR A 439 -2.95 -38.33 3.49
N LYS A 440 -3.18 -37.08 3.90
CA LYS A 440 -2.16 -36.11 4.37
C LYS A 440 -1.01 -35.96 3.38
N ARG A 441 -1.33 -35.87 2.09
CA ARG A 441 -0.40 -35.68 0.96
C ARG A 441 -0.79 -34.43 0.17
N SER A 442 0.14 -33.91 -0.63
CA SER A 442 -0.20 -32.85 -1.59
C SER A 442 -1.09 -33.39 -2.72
N ILE A 443 -1.83 -32.50 -3.40
CA ILE A 443 -2.66 -32.87 -4.56
C ILE A 443 -1.77 -33.50 -5.64
N PHE A 444 -0.57 -33.00 -5.86
CA PHE A 444 0.37 -33.54 -6.85
C PHE A 444 0.78 -34.97 -6.51
N GLU A 445 1.13 -35.28 -5.25
CA GLU A 445 1.45 -36.63 -4.78
C GLU A 445 0.27 -37.59 -4.91
N VAL A 446 -0.97 -37.12 -4.71
CA VAL A 446 -2.17 -37.91 -4.97
C VAL A 446 -2.32 -38.24 -6.45
N MET A 447 -2.05 -37.28 -7.33
CA MET A 447 -2.07 -37.50 -8.78
C MET A 447 -0.98 -38.48 -9.25
N GLU A 448 0.22 -38.43 -8.67
CA GLU A 448 1.29 -39.40 -8.96
C GLU A 448 0.91 -40.85 -8.63
N HIS A 449 0.11 -41.03 -7.59
CA HIS A 449 -0.29 -42.34 -7.12
C HIS A 449 -1.77 -42.67 -7.42
N ILE A 450 -2.34 -42.02 -8.44
CA ILE A 450 -3.79 -42.04 -8.71
C ILE A 450 -4.33 -43.46 -8.98
N ASP A 451 -3.49 -44.35 -9.48
CA ASP A 451 -3.88 -45.75 -9.71
C ASP A 451 -4.01 -46.56 -8.41
N LYS A 452 -3.36 -46.10 -7.33
CA LYS A 452 -3.37 -46.73 -6.01
C LYS A 452 -4.44 -46.15 -5.09
N ILE A 453 -5.12 -45.07 -5.53
CA ILE A 453 -6.10 -44.35 -4.74
C ILE A 453 -7.48 -44.44 -5.41
N ASP A 454 -8.46 -44.95 -4.68
CA ASP A 454 -9.84 -45.06 -5.23
C ASP A 454 -10.58 -43.70 -5.13
N LEU A 455 -10.49 -42.91 -6.21
CA LEU A 455 -11.11 -41.60 -6.34
C LEU A 455 -12.42 -41.60 -7.13
N LYS A 456 -12.94 -42.75 -7.55
CA LYS A 456 -14.10 -42.87 -8.42
C LYS A 456 -14.03 -41.92 -9.65
N LEU A 457 -12.87 -41.91 -10.33
CA LEU A 457 -12.60 -41.19 -11.56
C LEU A 457 -12.61 -42.18 -12.73
N ASN A 458 -13.12 -41.73 -13.90
CA ASN A 458 -13.04 -42.53 -15.12
C ASN A 458 -11.56 -42.63 -15.61
N SER A 459 -11.28 -43.63 -16.44
CA SER A 459 -9.94 -43.89 -16.96
C SER A 459 -9.35 -42.71 -17.77
N GLY A 460 -10.22 -42.05 -18.57
CA GLY A 460 -9.82 -40.90 -19.36
C GLY A 460 -9.37 -39.69 -18.49
N THR A 461 -10.04 -39.45 -17.36
CA THR A 461 -9.64 -38.42 -16.41
C THR A 461 -8.36 -38.81 -15.70
N LYS A 462 -8.19 -40.07 -15.29
CA LYS A 462 -6.93 -40.55 -14.71
C LYS A 462 -5.74 -40.37 -15.66
N ALA A 463 -5.90 -40.74 -16.93
CA ALA A 463 -4.87 -40.54 -17.94
C ALA A 463 -4.46 -39.07 -18.10
N LYS A 464 -5.42 -38.14 -18.17
CA LYS A 464 -5.14 -36.69 -18.25
C LYS A 464 -4.36 -36.18 -17.03
N LEU A 465 -4.66 -36.67 -15.83
CA LEU A 465 -3.93 -36.32 -14.61
C LEU A 465 -2.49 -36.85 -14.63
N GLN A 466 -2.29 -38.09 -15.11
CA GLN A 466 -0.96 -38.69 -15.28
C GLN A 466 -0.13 -37.97 -16.36
N ASP A 467 -0.77 -37.59 -17.48
CA ASP A 467 -0.12 -36.77 -18.54
C ASP A 467 0.35 -35.43 -17.97
N PHE A 468 -0.47 -34.76 -17.13
CA PHE A 468 -0.07 -33.52 -16.49
C PHE A 468 1.10 -33.73 -15.53
N VAL A 469 1.08 -34.76 -14.70
CA VAL A 469 2.21 -35.10 -13.81
C VAL A 469 3.49 -35.35 -14.61
N THR A 470 3.39 -36.17 -15.67
CA THR A 470 4.54 -36.49 -16.55
C THR A 470 5.09 -35.23 -17.21
N MET A 471 4.22 -34.32 -17.64
CA MET A 471 4.64 -33.05 -18.23
C MET A 471 5.44 -32.20 -17.22
N ILE A 472 4.93 -32.03 -15.99
CA ILE A 472 5.64 -31.25 -14.95
C ILE A 472 6.99 -31.91 -14.62
N LYS A 473 7.04 -33.25 -14.46
CA LYS A 473 8.30 -33.98 -14.24
C LYS A 473 9.30 -33.79 -15.37
N SER A 474 8.84 -33.76 -16.63
CA SER A 474 9.73 -33.47 -17.73
C SER A 474 10.36 -32.07 -17.65
N PHE A 475 9.60 -31.10 -17.20
CA PHE A 475 10.11 -29.74 -16.97
C PHE A 475 11.13 -29.68 -15.81
N GLN A 476 10.94 -30.50 -14.77
CA GLN A 476 11.90 -30.60 -13.66
C GLN A 476 13.26 -31.11 -14.16
N VAL A 477 13.27 -32.15 -15.00
CA VAL A 477 14.52 -32.66 -15.60
C VAL A 477 15.21 -31.58 -16.46
N ILE A 478 14.45 -30.80 -17.20
CA ILE A 478 15.02 -29.70 -18.02
C ILE A 478 15.61 -28.62 -17.10
N ASN A 479 14.97 -28.31 -15.97
CA ASN A 479 15.46 -27.31 -15.01
C ASN A 479 16.83 -27.69 -14.38
N GLU A 480 17.18 -28.99 -14.33
CA GLU A 480 18.48 -29.42 -13.83
C GLU A 480 19.63 -29.08 -14.78
N THR A 481 19.35 -28.99 -16.08
CA THR A 481 20.36 -28.90 -17.14
C THR A 481 20.36 -27.60 -17.92
N GLN A 482 19.24 -26.87 -17.95
CA GLN A 482 19.04 -25.67 -18.74
C GLN A 482 18.77 -24.44 -17.83
N ASP A 483 18.95 -23.25 -18.41
CA ASP A 483 18.65 -22.00 -17.70
C ASP A 483 17.15 -21.69 -17.66
N ALA A 484 16.78 -20.68 -16.86
CA ALA A 484 15.40 -20.26 -16.67
C ALA A 484 14.73 -19.76 -17.96
N LEU A 485 15.50 -19.16 -18.90
CA LEU A 485 14.96 -18.66 -20.17
C LEU A 485 14.55 -19.82 -21.07
N PHE A 486 15.45 -20.78 -21.28
CA PHE A 486 15.16 -21.96 -22.08
C PHE A 486 13.97 -22.74 -21.53
N LEU A 487 13.94 -22.96 -20.22
CA LEU A 487 12.84 -23.66 -19.57
C LEU A 487 11.50 -22.92 -19.75
N THR A 488 11.47 -21.61 -19.55
CA THR A 488 10.23 -20.83 -19.70
C THR A 488 9.71 -20.85 -21.12
N ASP A 489 10.57 -20.67 -22.12
CA ASP A 489 10.19 -20.79 -23.52
C ASP A 489 9.67 -22.21 -23.85
N HIS A 490 10.32 -23.25 -23.32
CA HIS A 490 9.87 -24.63 -23.48
C HIS A 490 8.51 -24.88 -22.84
N VAL A 491 8.27 -24.38 -21.62
CA VAL A 491 6.99 -24.48 -20.92
C VAL A 491 5.88 -23.77 -21.70
N THR A 492 6.09 -22.57 -22.21
CA THR A 492 5.08 -21.82 -22.97
C THR A 492 4.67 -22.54 -24.25
N LYS A 493 5.61 -23.18 -24.93
CA LYS A 493 5.38 -23.97 -26.16
C LYS A 493 4.72 -25.31 -25.86
N LYS A 494 5.29 -26.10 -24.93
CA LYS A 494 4.86 -27.47 -24.65
C LYS A 494 3.48 -27.56 -23.98
N THR A 495 3.12 -26.58 -23.15
CA THR A 495 1.80 -26.52 -22.53
C THR A 495 0.69 -26.14 -23.51
N GLY A 496 1.02 -25.63 -24.70
CA GLY A 496 0.06 -25.09 -25.65
C GLY A 496 -0.42 -23.69 -25.31
N PHE A 497 0.24 -23.00 -24.38
CA PHE A 497 -0.18 -21.71 -23.84
C PHE A 497 -0.24 -20.62 -24.93
N ILE A 498 0.81 -20.52 -25.75
CA ILE A 498 0.83 -19.56 -26.88
C ILE A 498 -0.26 -19.86 -27.91
N GLN A 499 -0.53 -21.17 -28.20
CA GLN A 499 -1.60 -21.55 -29.12
C GLN A 499 -2.98 -21.15 -28.58
N GLU A 500 -3.19 -21.27 -27.27
CA GLU A 500 -4.44 -20.85 -26.64
C GLU A 500 -4.66 -19.35 -26.73
N LEU A 501 -3.61 -18.54 -26.44
CA LEU A 501 -3.67 -17.08 -26.58
C LEU A 501 -3.89 -16.63 -28.03
N LYS A 502 -3.32 -17.34 -29.02
CA LYS A 502 -3.50 -17.04 -30.46
C LYS A 502 -4.93 -17.30 -30.96
N LYS A 503 -5.73 -18.10 -30.27
CA LYS A 503 -7.16 -18.28 -30.62
C LYS A 503 -7.96 -17.01 -30.38
N ASP A 504 -7.51 -16.16 -29.45
CA ASP A 504 -8.11 -14.87 -29.17
C ASP A 504 -7.51 -13.82 -30.13
N GLY A 505 -8.18 -13.62 -31.28
CA GLY A 505 -7.76 -12.68 -32.31
C GLY A 505 -8.02 -11.19 -31.96
N THR A 506 -8.40 -10.88 -30.73
CA THR A 506 -8.68 -9.51 -30.28
C THR A 506 -7.35 -8.75 -30.00
N PRO A 507 -7.39 -7.41 -29.99
CA PRO A 507 -6.24 -6.60 -29.56
C PRO A 507 -5.73 -6.99 -28.16
N GLU A 508 -6.65 -7.39 -27.25
CA GLU A 508 -6.31 -7.87 -25.92
C GLU A 508 -5.55 -9.22 -25.98
N GLY A 509 -5.94 -10.10 -26.88
CA GLY A 509 -5.23 -11.37 -27.12
C GLY A 509 -3.79 -11.16 -27.60
N ILE A 510 -3.60 -10.21 -28.52
CA ILE A 510 -2.25 -9.81 -29.00
C ILE A 510 -1.42 -9.24 -27.86
N ALA A 511 -1.97 -8.31 -27.06
CA ALA A 511 -1.30 -7.70 -25.92
C ALA A 511 -0.87 -8.73 -24.86
N ARG A 512 -1.65 -9.83 -24.69
CA ARG A 512 -1.27 -10.94 -23.79
C ARG A 512 -0.07 -11.71 -24.31
N ILE A 513 0.04 -11.90 -25.62
CA ILE A 513 1.23 -12.56 -26.23
C ILE A 513 2.45 -11.68 -26.03
N GLU A 514 2.34 -10.37 -26.30
CA GLU A 514 3.41 -9.40 -26.05
C GLU A 514 3.87 -9.42 -24.59
N ASN A 515 2.94 -9.56 -23.62
CA ASN A 515 3.30 -9.70 -22.22
C ASN A 515 4.15 -10.95 -21.92
N ILE A 516 3.93 -12.05 -22.65
CA ILE A 516 4.81 -13.24 -22.51
C ILE A 516 6.19 -12.97 -23.10
N GLU A 517 6.28 -12.26 -24.23
CA GLU A 517 7.57 -11.86 -24.80
C GLU A 517 8.35 -10.93 -23.85
N VAL A 518 7.67 -9.98 -23.21
CA VAL A 518 8.25 -9.12 -22.18
C VAL A 518 8.73 -9.95 -20.97
N LEU A 519 7.97 -10.96 -20.55
CA LEU A 519 8.41 -11.87 -19.49
C LEU A 519 9.71 -12.61 -19.87
N LEU A 520 9.80 -13.14 -21.07
CA LEU A 520 11.00 -13.82 -21.56
C LEU A 520 12.20 -12.85 -21.64
N GLY A 521 11.96 -11.59 -22.07
CA GLY A 521 12.98 -10.53 -22.05
C GLY A 521 13.49 -10.27 -20.62
N GLY A 522 12.58 -10.10 -19.65
CA GLY A 522 12.94 -9.90 -18.25
C GLY A 522 13.73 -11.07 -17.64
N ILE A 523 13.42 -12.32 -18.01
CA ILE A 523 14.22 -13.50 -17.60
C ILE A 523 15.61 -13.45 -18.21
N LYS A 524 15.73 -13.05 -19.47
CA LYS A 524 17.03 -12.91 -20.13
C LYS A 524 17.90 -11.87 -19.44
N ASP A 525 17.34 -10.70 -19.15
CA ASP A 525 18.05 -9.61 -18.46
C ASP A 525 18.47 -10.04 -17.04
N PHE A 526 17.62 -10.80 -16.35
CA PHE A 526 17.95 -11.38 -15.05
C PHE A 526 19.15 -12.33 -15.16
N ILE A 527 19.16 -13.25 -16.13
CA ILE A 527 20.28 -14.19 -16.35
C ILE A 527 21.56 -13.44 -16.71
N GLU A 528 21.50 -12.43 -17.57
CA GLU A 528 22.66 -11.63 -17.96
C GLU A 528 23.24 -10.86 -16.75
N GLY A 529 22.38 -10.28 -15.92
CA GLY A 529 22.78 -9.66 -14.67
C GLY A 529 23.41 -10.62 -13.64
N GLN A 530 22.97 -11.88 -13.63
CA GLN A 530 23.54 -12.93 -12.78
C GLN A 530 24.89 -13.48 -13.30
N LYS A 531 25.12 -13.48 -14.62
CA LYS A 531 26.39 -13.92 -15.21
C LYS A 531 27.58 -13.07 -14.78
N GLU A 532 27.35 -11.83 -14.40
CA GLU A 532 28.37 -10.98 -13.79
C GLU A 532 28.79 -11.46 -12.39
N ILE A 533 28.06 -12.41 -11.80
CA ILE A 533 28.34 -13.02 -10.49
C ILE A 533 28.92 -14.40 -10.72
N ASP A 534 30.20 -14.63 -10.40
CA ASP A 534 30.88 -15.91 -10.56
C ASP A 534 30.11 -17.06 -9.88
N GLY A 535 29.77 -18.09 -10.68
CA GLY A 535 29.08 -19.30 -10.21
C GLY A 535 27.56 -19.25 -10.20
N ALA A 536 26.94 -18.12 -10.52
CA ALA A 536 25.49 -18.03 -10.64
C ALA A 536 25.03 -18.62 -11.99
N ARG A 537 24.13 -19.61 -11.95
CA ARG A 537 23.58 -20.27 -13.17
C ARG A 537 22.34 -19.57 -13.73
N GLY A 538 21.90 -18.45 -13.16
CA GLY A 538 20.60 -17.85 -13.48
C GLY A 538 19.45 -18.83 -13.17
N ALA A 539 19.46 -19.38 -11.95
CA ALA A 539 18.53 -20.41 -11.54
C ALA A 539 17.08 -19.91 -11.53
N LEU A 540 16.17 -20.75 -12.00
CA LEU A 540 14.74 -20.43 -12.01
C LEU A 540 14.22 -20.06 -10.61
N SER A 541 14.71 -20.71 -9.55
CA SER A 541 14.32 -20.41 -8.16
C SER A 541 14.66 -18.98 -7.73
N GLU A 542 15.82 -18.47 -8.16
CA GLU A 542 16.25 -17.10 -7.88
C GLU A 542 15.42 -16.08 -8.64
N PHE A 543 15.10 -16.36 -9.91
CA PHE A 543 14.19 -15.53 -10.70
C PHE A 543 12.80 -15.45 -10.05
N LEU A 544 12.23 -16.59 -9.65
CA LEU A 544 10.91 -16.61 -8.99
C LEU A 544 10.89 -15.88 -7.64
N GLU A 545 12.01 -15.86 -6.92
CA GLU A 545 12.15 -15.05 -5.71
C GLU A 545 12.17 -13.55 -6.04
N ASP A 546 12.95 -13.14 -7.04
CA ASP A 546 13.01 -11.75 -7.49
C ASP A 546 11.61 -11.27 -7.95
N VAL A 547 10.90 -12.08 -8.72
CA VAL A 547 9.52 -11.81 -9.14
C VAL A 547 8.54 -11.70 -7.97
N ALA A 548 8.64 -12.60 -6.98
CA ALA A 548 7.75 -12.58 -5.82
C ALA A 548 7.94 -11.32 -4.97
N LEU A 549 9.16 -10.80 -4.92
CA LEU A 549 9.53 -9.61 -4.15
C LEU A 549 9.50 -8.31 -4.98
N ALA A 550 9.24 -8.40 -6.30
CA ALA A 550 9.22 -7.25 -7.20
C ALA A 550 8.04 -6.32 -6.93
N THR A 551 8.29 -5.03 -7.11
CA THR A 551 7.27 -3.96 -7.11
C THR A 551 7.16 -3.33 -8.50
N ASP A 552 6.07 -2.59 -8.76
CA ASP A 552 5.87 -1.91 -10.05
C ASP A 552 6.98 -0.89 -10.37
N LEU A 553 7.61 -0.33 -9.34
CA LEU A 553 8.73 0.62 -9.48
C LEU A 553 10.03 -0.08 -9.91
N ASP A 554 10.14 -1.38 -9.70
CA ASP A 554 11.33 -2.16 -10.07
C ASP A 554 11.44 -2.42 -11.58
N ASN A 555 10.31 -2.35 -12.29
CA ASN A 555 10.23 -2.56 -13.73
C ASN A 555 10.37 -1.25 -14.55
N ASP A 556 10.74 -0.14 -13.90
CA ASP A 556 10.90 1.15 -14.57
C ASP A 556 12.31 1.27 -15.16
N THR A 557 12.41 1.12 -16.49
CA THR A 557 13.67 1.26 -17.23
C THR A 557 14.12 2.71 -17.38
N GLY A 558 13.27 3.69 -17.01
CA GLY A 558 13.60 5.12 -17.08
C GLY A 558 13.66 5.72 -18.47
N ASP A 559 13.40 4.94 -19.52
CA ASP A 559 13.58 5.35 -20.92
C ASP A 559 12.30 5.97 -21.55
N ASP A 560 11.18 5.98 -20.82
CA ASP A 560 9.89 6.45 -21.31
C ASP A 560 9.62 7.90 -20.87
N ASP A 561 9.57 8.83 -21.83
CA ASP A 561 9.16 10.24 -21.57
C ASP A 561 7.66 10.35 -21.29
N ARG A 562 7.26 10.04 -20.04
CA ARG A 562 5.86 10.00 -19.61
C ARG A 562 5.67 10.70 -18.27
N VAL A 563 4.51 11.38 -18.10
CA VAL A 563 4.11 11.95 -16.82
C VAL A 563 3.84 10.81 -15.81
N ALA A 564 4.42 10.91 -14.63
CA ALA A 564 4.23 9.91 -13.57
C ALA A 564 2.94 10.18 -12.76
N LEU A 565 2.04 9.19 -12.71
CA LEU A 565 0.82 9.22 -11.90
C LEU A 565 0.92 8.16 -10.81
N MET A 566 0.85 8.56 -9.53
CA MET A 566 0.98 7.61 -8.43
C MET A 566 0.35 8.10 -7.12
N THR A 567 0.13 7.18 -6.21
CA THR A 567 -0.21 7.57 -4.83
C THR A 567 1.01 8.20 -4.14
N ILE A 568 0.77 9.09 -3.17
CA ILE A 568 1.85 9.72 -2.39
C ILE A 568 2.73 8.67 -1.71
N HIS A 569 2.16 7.55 -1.26
CA HIS A 569 2.94 6.46 -0.64
C HIS A 569 3.98 5.84 -1.60
N LEU A 570 3.64 5.71 -2.89
CA LEU A 570 4.56 5.20 -3.90
C LEU A 570 5.63 6.22 -4.30
N ALA A 571 5.36 7.51 -4.12
CA ALA A 571 6.31 8.56 -4.41
C ALA A 571 7.44 8.68 -3.37
N LYS A 572 7.33 7.99 -2.23
CA LYS A 572 8.39 7.96 -1.23
C LYS A 572 9.68 7.41 -1.83
N GLY A 573 10.79 8.12 -1.62
CA GLY A 573 12.10 7.79 -2.20
C GLY A 573 12.33 8.32 -3.62
N LEU A 574 11.29 8.81 -4.31
CA LEU A 574 11.40 9.43 -5.64
C LEU A 574 11.56 10.95 -5.52
N GLU A 575 11.92 11.60 -6.64
CA GLU A 575 12.04 13.06 -6.75
C GLU A 575 11.71 13.49 -8.19
N PHE A 576 11.08 14.66 -8.33
CA PHE A 576 10.64 15.19 -9.61
C PHE A 576 10.81 16.71 -9.62
N PRO A 577 11.23 17.31 -10.74
CA PRO A 577 11.30 18.75 -10.87
C PRO A 577 9.97 19.46 -10.57
N TYR A 578 8.85 18.91 -11.07
CA TYR A 578 7.52 19.48 -10.91
C TYR A 578 6.54 18.46 -10.36
N VAL A 579 5.88 18.80 -9.24
CA VAL A 579 4.95 17.92 -8.55
C VAL A 579 3.59 18.56 -8.39
N PHE A 580 2.55 17.86 -8.85
CA PHE A 580 1.15 18.22 -8.65
C PHE A 580 0.56 17.31 -7.57
N ILE A 581 0.13 17.90 -6.45
CA ILE A 581 -0.56 17.20 -5.36
C ILE A 581 -2.03 17.51 -5.51
N VAL A 582 -2.81 16.54 -5.97
CA VAL A 582 -4.22 16.74 -6.36
C VAL A 582 -5.20 16.20 -5.34
N GLY A 583 -6.40 16.82 -5.29
CA GLY A 583 -7.44 16.44 -4.34
C GLY A 583 -7.10 16.82 -2.90
N MET A 584 -6.56 18.02 -2.72
CA MET A 584 -6.28 18.61 -1.40
C MET A 584 -7.58 19.08 -0.74
N GLU A 585 -8.38 18.11 -0.30
CA GLU A 585 -9.74 18.30 0.22
C GLU A 585 -9.91 17.60 1.56
N GLU A 586 -10.67 18.20 2.48
CA GLU A 586 -11.09 17.50 3.71
C GLU A 586 -11.81 16.20 3.38
N ASP A 587 -11.70 15.21 4.26
CA ASP A 587 -12.23 13.85 4.10
C ASP A 587 -11.65 13.05 2.92
N LEU A 588 -10.73 13.63 2.15
CA LEU A 588 -9.95 12.97 1.12
C LEU A 588 -8.45 12.98 1.46
N PHE A 589 -7.91 14.15 1.73
CA PHE A 589 -6.55 14.34 2.19
C PHE A 589 -6.46 15.57 3.12
N PRO A 590 -6.55 15.36 4.45
CA PRO A 590 -6.51 14.09 5.18
C PRO A 590 -7.75 13.21 4.94
N SER A 591 -7.55 11.89 5.03
CA SER A 591 -8.66 10.92 4.92
C SER A 591 -9.62 11.06 6.11
N ALA A 592 -10.94 10.96 5.86
CA ALA A 592 -11.96 10.97 6.92
C ALA A 592 -11.69 9.94 8.03
N MET A 593 -11.13 8.77 7.67
CA MET A 593 -10.80 7.73 8.65
C MET A 593 -9.65 8.14 9.57
N SER A 594 -8.76 8.97 9.12
CA SER A 594 -7.56 9.42 9.87
C SER A 594 -7.83 10.64 10.76
N LEU A 595 -9.06 11.12 10.80
CA LEU A 595 -9.46 12.23 11.69
C LEU A 595 -9.88 11.75 13.10
N ASN A 596 -9.99 10.43 13.29
CA ASN A 596 -10.48 9.87 14.56
C ASN A 596 -9.46 9.98 15.70
N THR A 597 -8.19 9.90 15.40
CA THR A 597 -7.13 10.01 16.40
C THR A 597 -6.07 11.02 15.97
N ARG A 598 -5.43 11.64 16.97
CA ARG A 598 -4.33 12.56 16.71
C ARG A 598 -3.17 11.89 15.99
N SER A 599 -2.84 10.67 16.37
CA SER A 599 -1.73 9.90 15.77
C SER A 599 -1.93 9.67 14.28
N GLU A 600 -3.16 9.34 13.88
CA GLU A 600 -3.50 9.14 12.45
C GLU A 600 -3.45 10.47 11.67
N LEU A 601 -3.91 11.57 12.25
CA LEU A 601 -3.79 12.89 11.63
C LEU A 601 -2.32 13.31 11.49
N GLU A 602 -1.48 13.03 12.49
CA GLU A 602 -0.04 13.28 12.41
C GLU A 602 0.64 12.43 11.33
N GLU A 603 0.15 11.20 11.08
CA GLU A 603 0.63 10.37 9.96
C GLU A 603 0.20 10.93 8.59
N GLU A 604 -1.05 11.37 8.43
CA GLU A 604 -1.49 12.05 7.19
C GLU A 604 -0.69 13.35 6.95
N ARG A 605 -0.31 14.07 7.99
CA ARG A 605 0.55 15.25 7.87
C ARG A 605 1.97 14.87 7.42
N ARG A 606 2.53 13.75 7.90
CA ARG A 606 3.80 13.21 7.40
C ARG A 606 3.66 12.79 5.93
N LEU A 607 2.51 12.23 5.55
CA LEU A 607 2.25 11.88 4.16
C LEU A 607 2.24 13.13 3.26
N PHE A 608 1.65 14.23 3.72
CA PHE A 608 1.69 15.50 3.00
C PHE A 608 3.11 16.09 2.95
N TYR A 609 3.86 16.02 4.04
CA TYR A 609 5.28 16.38 4.06
C TYR A 609 6.08 15.57 3.03
N VAL A 610 5.83 14.26 2.94
CA VAL A 610 6.45 13.42 1.92
C VAL A 610 6.09 13.90 0.51
N ALA A 611 4.80 14.16 0.23
CA ALA A 611 4.36 14.61 -1.08
C ALA A 611 5.07 15.91 -1.51
N LEU A 612 5.10 16.91 -0.61
CA LEU A 612 5.69 18.21 -0.90
C LEU A 612 7.21 18.12 -1.11
N THR A 613 7.91 17.30 -0.30
CA THR A 613 9.36 17.10 -0.41
C THR A 613 9.80 16.23 -1.59
N ARG A 614 8.84 15.78 -2.44
CA ARG A 614 9.19 15.14 -3.74
C ARG A 614 9.54 16.17 -4.80
N ALA A 615 9.10 17.42 -4.63
CA ALA A 615 9.37 18.49 -5.59
C ALA A 615 10.79 19.05 -5.43
N GLU A 616 11.47 19.21 -6.58
CA GLU A 616 12.77 19.87 -6.65
C GLU A 616 12.59 21.38 -6.86
N HIS A 617 11.83 21.78 -7.89
CA HIS A 617 11.70 23.16 -8.34
C HIS A 617 10.34 23.77 -8.02
N GLN A 618 9.24 23.08 -8.33
CA GLN A 618 7.88 23.63 -8.20
C GLN A 618 6.90 22.58 -7.67
N ALA A 619 6.08 23.00 -6.70
CA ALA A 619 4.92 22.24 -6.25
C ALA A 619 3.62 22.97 -6.56
N TYR A 620 2.59 22.21 -6.92
CA TYR A 620 1.21 22.65 -7.15
C TYR A 620 0.29 21.89 -6.20
N LEU A 621 -0.59 22.61 -5.51
CA LEU A 621 -1.65 22.06 -4.69
C LEU A 621 -2.98 22.35 -5.37
N THR A 622 -3.76 21.31 -5.67
CA THR A 622 -5.05 21.51 -6.33
C THR A 622 -6.18 20.85 -5.56
N TYR A 623 -7.37 21.45 -5.60
CA TYR A 623 -8.57 20.90 -4.99
C TYR A 623 -9.83 21.28 -5.78
N ALA A 624 -10.87 20.43 -5.67
CA ALA A 624 -12.16 20.65 -6.28
C ALA A 624 -13.21 21.01 -5.22
N GLN A 625 -14.12 21.94 -5.53
CA GLN A 625 -15.25 22.28 -4.66
C GLN A 625 -16.27 21.15 -4.59
N SER A 626 -16.43 20.39 -5.68
CA SER A 626 -17.28 19.21 -5.73
C SER A 626 -16.61 18.09 -6.49
N ARG A 627 -16.77 16.87 -5.95
CA ARG A 627 -16.17 15.65 -6.50
C ARG A 627 -17.18 14.52 -6.55
N TYR A 628 -17.12 13.72 -7.60
CA TYR A 628 -17.96 12.54 -7.70
C TYR A 628 -17.39 11.40 -6.84
N ARG A 629 -18.09 11.07 -5.75
CA ARG A 629 -17.69 9.99 -4.81
C ARG A 629 -18.87 9.05 -4.58
N TRP A 630 -18.60 7.75 -4.60
CA TRP A 630 -19.60 6.71 -4.29
C TRP A 630 -20.90 6.84 -5.08
N GLY A 631 -20.85 7.29 -6.34
CA GLY A 631 -22.01 7.47 -7.18
C GLY A 631 -22.82 8.77 -6.91
N LYS A 632 -22.27 9.71 -6.11
CA LYS A 632 -22.90 11.00 -5.79
C LYS A 632 -21.90 12.13 -5.93
N LEU A 633 -22.38 13.29 -6.34
CA LEU A 633 -21.62 14.53 -6.26
C LEU A 633 -21.60 14.97 -4.79
N THR A 634 -20.42 15.20 -4.25
CA THR A 634 -20.20 15.61 -2.87
C THR A 634 -19.41 16.90 -2.88
N ASP A 635 -19.90 17.91 -2.14
CA ASP A 635 -19.16 19.15 -1.95
C ASP A 635 -18.00 18.89 -0.99
N SER A 636 -16.87 19.54 -1.24
CA SER A 636 -15.63 19.36 -0.52
C SER A 636 -15.09 20.71 -0.05
N GLU A 637 -14.54 20.76 1.14
CA GLU A 637 -13.78 21.90 1.66
C GLU A 637 -12.29 21.74 1.34
N PRO A 638 -11.52 22.83 1.21
CA PRO A 638 -10.08 22.73 1.04
C PRO A 638 -9.44 22.01 2.24
N SER A 639 -8.40 21.24 1.96
CA SER A 639 -7.64 20.54 3.00
C SER A 639 -7.06 21.52 4.03
N ARG A 640 -7.22 21.22 5.31
CA ARG A 640 -6.56 21.95 6.41
C ARG A 640 -5.05 22.04 6.26
N PHE A 641 -4.43 21.11 5.55
CA PHE A 641 -2.99 21.13 5.31
C PHE A 641 -2.54 22.31 4.46
N ILE A 642 -3.40 22.87 3.61
CA ILE A 642 -3.10 24.11 2.87
C ILE A 642 -2.98 25.28 3.84
N GLU A 643 -3.89 25.37 4.84
CA GLU A 643 -3.88 26.43 5.85
C GLU A 643 -2.72 26.29 6.84
N GLU A 644 -2.17 25.08 7.01
CA GLU A 644 -1.01 24.84 7.86
C GLU A 644 0.29 25.35 7.27
N ILE A 645 0.35 25.61 5.95
CA ILE A 645 1.49 26.25 5.28
C ILE A 645 1.44 27.75 5.55
N LYS A 646 2.59 28.37 5.88
CA LYS A 646 2.66 29.83 6.00
C LYS A 646 2.37 30.49 4.68
N GLU A 647 1.50 31.51 4.66
CA GLU A 647 1.06 32.25 3.46
C GLU A 647 2.22 32.81 2.61
N ASP A 648 3.35 33.13 3.23
CA ASP A 648 4.54 33.63 2.55
C ASP A 648 5.07 32.70 1.47
N TYR A 649 4.81 31.39 1.59
CA TYR A 649 5.26 30.38 0.65
C TYR A 649 4.19 29.96 -0.36
N LEU A 650 2.96 30.51 -0.28
CA LEU A 650 1.84 30.20 -1.16
C LEU A 650 1.59 31.29 -2.20
N GLU A 651 1.16 30.88 -3.39
CA GLU A 651 0.65 31.71 -4.48
C GLU A 651 -0.67 31.13 -4.97
N TYR A 652 -1.78 31.86 -4.75
CA TYR A 652 -3.09 31.43 -5.24
C TYR A 652 -3.27 31.83 -6.70
N ILE A 653 -3.54 30.83 -7.55
CA ILE A 653 -3.84 31.04 -8.96
C ILE A 653 -5.34 31.35 -9.08
N ASN A 654 -5.71 32.40 -9.81
CA ASN A 654 -7.04 33.01 -9.93
C ASN A 654 -7.44 33.90 -8.73
N PRO A 655 -6.69 34.99 -8.47
CA PRO A 655 -7.06 35.94 -7.43
C PRO A 655 -8.38 36.68 -7.66
N ALA A 656 -8.98 36.63 -8.86
CA ALA A 656 -10.31 37.20 -9.14
C ALA A 656 -11.41 36.54 -8.27
N ASP A 657 -11.22 35.30 -7.85
CA ASP A 657 -12.09 34.64 -6.88
C ASP A 657 -11.65 34.83 -5.40
N ALA A 658 -10.45 35.35 -5.17
CA ALA A 658 -9.95 35.70 -3.83
C ALA A 658 -10.59 36.99 -3.28
N GLY A 659 -11.32 37.72 -4.09
CA GLY A 659 -11.98 39.00 -3.76
C GLY A 659 -13.30 38.87 -3.02
N GLY A 660 -13.68 37.72 -2.44
CA GLY A 660 -15.01 37.64 -1.90
C GLY A 660 -15.21 36.79 -0.64
N TYR A 661 -14.35 35.86 -0.31
CA TYR A 661 -14.58 35.05 0.89
C TYR A 661 -13.28 34.75 1.64
N ARG A 662 -12.81 35.74 2.44
CA ARG A 662 -12.11 35.40 3.68
C ARG A 662 -13.14 34.68 4.54
N TYR A 663 -13.01 33.38 4.65
CA TYR A 663 -13.75 32.60 5.63
C TYR A 663 -13.34 33.11 7.04
N LYS A 664 -14.15 34.01 7.61
CA LYS A 664 -14.12 34.22 9.03
C LYS A 664 -14.82 33.01 9.64
N PRO A 665 -14.22 32.36 10.65
CA PRO A 665 -14.93 31.32 11.38
C PRO A 665 -16.30 31.87 11.81
N MET A 666 -17.34 31.09 11.68
CA MET A 666 -18.74 31.45 11.93
C MET A 666 -19.03 31.88 13.41
N MET A 667 -18.01 32.07 14.24
CA MET A 667 -18.11 32.50 15.63
C MET A 667 -18.03 34.02 15.86
N ASP A 668 -17.76 34.85 14.83
CA ASP A 668 -17.62 36.31 14.97
C ASP A 668 -18.54 37.12 14.05
N VAL A 669 -19.65 36.57 13.61
CA VAL A 669 -20.65 37.36 12.88
C VAL A 669 -21.66 37.90 13.90
N ASP A 670 -21.52 39.18 14.26
CA ASP A 670 -22.52 39.93 15.03
C ASP A 670 -23.78 40.11 14.16
N ILE A 671 -24.80 39.30 14.43
CA ILE A 671 -26.05 39.24 13.67
C ILE A 671 -26.93 40.49 13.87
N PHE A 672 -26.51 41.47 14.71
CA PHE A 672 -27.28 42.64 15.10
C PHE A 672 -26.70 44.00 14.71
N GLY A 673 -25.74 44.04 13.77
CA GLY A 673 -25.19 45.30 13.22
C GLY A 673 -26.17 45.99 12.31
N ASP A 674 -26.56 47.19 12.63
CA ASP A 674 -27.50 48.15 12.00
C ASP A 674 -27.61 48.05 10.46
N ILE A 675 -28.80 47.63 9.98
CA ILE A 675 -29.23 47.80 8.59
C ILE A 675 -29.91 49.17 8.43
N ASP A 676 -29.27 50.08 7.76
CA ASP A 676 -29.84 51.35 7.33
C ASP A 676 -31.00 51.11 6.33
N LYS A 677 -32.23 51.27 6.82
CA LYS A 677 -33.48 51.02 6.08
C LYS A 677 -33.77 52.04 4.99
N SER A 678 -32.93 53.03 4.77
CA SER A 678 -33.20 54.13 3.82
C SER A 678 -32.85 53.87 2.35
N LYS A 679 -32.29 52.73 2.02
CA LYS A 679 -31.78 52.41 0.63
C LYS A 679 -32.47 51.29 -0.10
N LEU A 680 -33.59 50.78 0.37
CA LEU A 680 -34.35 49.73 -0.34
C LEU A 680 -35.37 50.39 -1.32
N ARG A 681 -34.97 50.60 -2.59
CA ARG A 681 -35.90 50.87 -3.69
C ARG A 681 -36.44 49.56 -4.26
N LEU A 682 -37.75 49.33 -4.07
CA LEU A 682 -38.50 48.24 -4.69
C LEU A 682 -38.62 48.48 -6.21
N ALA A 683 -38.11 47.58 -7.05
CA ALA A 683 -38.38 47.56 -8.49
C ALA A 683 -39.74 46.89 -8.74
N LYS A 684 -40.57 47.51 -9.59
CA LYS A 684 -41.89 46.98 -9.99
C LYS A 684 -41.75 45.84 -10.99
N PRO A 685 -42.69 44.86 -10.98
CA PRO A 685 -42.64 43.75 -11.94
C PRO A 685 -43.16 44.14 -13.31
N VAL A 686 -42.46 43.70 -14.37
CA VAL A 686 -42.87 43.84 -15.75
C VAL A 686 -43.74 42.67 -16.16
N SER A 687 -44.97 42.95 -16.67
CA SER A 687 -45.92 41.98 -17.21
C SER A 687 -45.54 41.60 -18.64
N GLY A 688 -45.44 40.30 -18.91
CA GLY A 688 -45.27 39.78 -20.28
C GLY A 688 -46.19 38.58 -20.52
N THR A 689 -46.95 38.67 -21.59
CA THR A 689 -48.01 37.81 -22.11
C THR A 689 -47.52 36.40 -22.55
N PRO A 690 -48.40 35.37 -22.51
CA PRO A 690 -48.04 34.00 -22.84
C PRO A 690 -48.24 33.67 -24.34
N PRO A 691 -47.50 32.71 -24.93
CA PRO A 691 -47.80 32.14 -26.25
C PRO A 691 -48.63 30.85 -26.21
N LYS A 692 -49.33 30.67 -27.31
CA LYS A 692 -50.43 29.73 -27.60
C LYS A 692 -50.06 28.24 -27.71
N LYS A 693 -51.09 27.40 -27.47
CA LYS A 693 -51.19 25.96 -27.70
C LYS A 693 -51.23 25.54 -29.17
N TYR A 694 -50.72 24.36 -29.47
CA TYR A 694 -51.18 23.39 -30.48
C TYR A 694 -50.91 22.02 -29.89
N GLY A 695 -51.69 21.02 -29.85
CA GLY A 695 -52.79 20.38 -30.48
C GLY A 695 -52.43 18.92 -30.72
N ASP A 696 -53.02 17.98 -29.89
CA ASP A 696 -53.63 16.64 -30.16
C ASP A 696 -52.81 15.58 -30.92
N GLU A 697 -52.79 14.35 -30.60
CA GLU A 697 -53.38 13.22 -29.81
C GLU A 697 -52.72 11.90 -30.26
N PRO A 698 -53.05 10.65 -29.84
CA PRO A 698 -53.26 10.07 -28.50
C PRO A 698 -52.50 8.74 -28.22
N ASN A 699 -52.37 8.41 -26.96
CA ASN A 699 -52.41 7.13 -26.18
C ASN A 699 -52.07 5.76 -26.81
N PRO A 700 -51.66 4.68 -26.07
CA PRO A 700 -52.18 4.32 -24.72
C PRO A 700 -51.20 3.66 -23.68
N THR A 701 -51.59 3.83 -22.42
CA THR A 701 -51.58 2.89 -21.28
C THR A 701 -50.30 2.20 -20.77
N SER A 702 -49.89 2.56 -19.57
CA SER A 702 -49.83 1.64 -18.43
C SER A 702 -49.63 2.43 -17.10
N ALA A 703 -50.30 1.96 -16.07
CA ALA A 703 -50.59 2.63 -14.83
C ALA A 703 -49.35 2.71 -13.92
N ILE A 704 -48.99 3.96 -13.49
CA ILE A 704 -48.15 4.18 -12.31
C ILE A 704 -48.87 5.19 -11.42
N ARG A 705 -49.10 4.79 -10.17
CA ARG A 705 -49.77 5.57 -9.14
C ARG A 705 -49.06 6.91 -8.88
N LYS A 706 -49.81 7.98 -8.98
CA LYS A 706 -49.38 9.36 -8.64
C LYS A 706 -49.27 9.48 -7.11
N LEU A 707 -48.12 9.89 -6.63
CA LEU A 707 -47.93 10.46 -5.31
C LEU A 707 -48.27 11.96 -5.36
N LYS A 708 -49.09 12.43 -4.41
CA LYS A 708 -49.47 13.83 -4.25
C LYS A 708 -48.31 14.62 -3.61
N PRO A 709 -48.07 15.88 -4.01
CA PRO A 709 -47.07 16.75 -3.34
C PRO A 709 -47.68 17.27 -2.03
N ILE A 710 -46.93 17.15 -0.94
CA ILE A 710 -47.19 17.79 0.35
C ILE A 710 -46.70 19.23 0.28
N GLY A 711 -47.57 20.14 0.69
CA GLY A 711 -47.38 21.58 0.68
C GLY A 711 -46.22 22.05 1.55
N LYS A 712 -45.56 23.11 1.10
CA LYS A 712 -44.60 23.90 1.87
C LYS A 712 -45.32 24.61 3.01
N GLU A 713 -45.00 24.28 4.23
CA GLU A 713 -45.19 25.21 5.36
C GLU A 713 -43.89 25.27 6.19
N ASN A 714 -43.34 26.46 6.21
CA ASN A 714 -42.49 27.11 7.19
C ASN A 714 -41.56 26.26 8.07
N ALA A 715 -40.29 26.17 7.67
CA ALA A 715 -39.19 25.90 8.58
C ALA A 715 -38.72 27.24 9.19
N GLY A 716 -39.35 27.66 10.25
CA GLY A 716 -38.85 28.70 11.17
C GLY A 716 -38.24 28.05 12.39
N ALA A 717 -37.00 28.42 12.64
CA ALA A 717 -36.20 28.27 13.84
C ALA A 717 -36.89 27.69 15.09
N ASN A 718 -36.39 26.55 15.57
CA ASN A 718 -36.40 26.22 16.98
C ASN A 718 -35.38 25.11 17.29
N SER A 719 -34.16 25.50 17.60
CA SER A 719 -33.05 24.60 18.00
C SER A 719 -32.91 24.43 19.52
N ASN A 720 -33.92 24.74 20.34
CA ASN A 720 -33.77 24.69 21.79
C ASN A 720 -34.97 24.09 22.57
N LEU A 721 -35.74 23.15 22.00
CA LEU A 721 -36.91 22.58 22.68
C LEU A 721 -36.82 21.07 23.03
N PHE A 722 -35.70 20.40 22.77
CA PHE A 722 -35.63 18.93 23.00
C PHE A 722 -34.90 18.51 24.28
N ASP A 723 -34.33 19.42 25.07
CA ASP A 723 -33.47 19.01 26.18
C ASP A 723 -34.20 18.74 27.51
N ASN A 724 -35.49 19.05 27.63
CA ASN A 724 -36.20 18.97 28.93
C ASN A 724 -37.44 18.05 28.99
N LYS A 725 -37.72 17.24 27.97
CA LYS A 725 -38.95 16.40 27.96
C LYS A 725 -38.74 14.87 27.99
N LEU A 726 -37.53 14.39 27.75
CA LEU A 726 -37.28 12.96 27.73
C LEU A 726 -36.69 12.51 29.07
N VAL A 727 -37.43 11.68 29.79
CA VAL A 727 -37.03 11.06 31.09
C VAL A 727 -37.16 9.53 30.96
N VAL A 728 -36.42 8.81 31.81
CA VAL A 728 -36.55 7.37 31.95
C VAL A 728 -37.96 7.03 32.36
N GLY A 729 -38.59 6.07 31.67
CA GLY A 729 -39.96 5.68 31.85
C GLY A 729 -40.95 6.30 30.83
N ASN A 730 -40.54 7.30 30.03
CA ASN A 730 -41.40 7.79 28.96
C ASN A 730 -41.63 6.75 27.86
N ILE A 731 -42.87 6.70 27.39
CA ILE A 731 -43.26 5.93 26.23
C ILE A 731 -43.08 6.79 24.98
N VAL A 732 -42.32 6.33 24.04
CA VAL A 732 -41.97 7.02 22.79
C VAL A 732 -42.33 6.20 21.54
N MET A 733 -42.66 6.92 20.47
CA MET A 733 -42.81 6.35 19.14
C MET A 733 -41.63 6.68 18.24
N HIS A 734 -41.07 5.68 17.62
CA HIS A 734 -40.01 5.82 16.61
C HIS A 734 -40.52 5.35 15.26
N GLU A 735 -40.29 6.14 14.22
CA GLU A 735 -40.84 5.89 12.86
C GLU A 735 -40.46 4.49 12.32
N ARG A 736 -39.32 3.93 12.66
CA ARG A 736 -38.84 2.63 12.19
C ARG A 736 -39.04 1.48 13.18
N PHE A 737 -39.01 1.74 14.48
CA PHE A 737 -39.02 0.70 15.52
C PHE A 737 -40.34 0.62 16.30
N GLY A 738 -41.28 1.53 16.00
CA GLY A 738 -42.59 1.54 16.67
C GLY A 738 -42.52 2.08 18.10
N LYS A 739 -43.48 1.63 18.95
CA LYS A 739 -43.61 2.04 20.32
C LYS A 739 -42.58 1.40 21.22
N GLY A 740 -41.98 2.21 22.15
CA GLY A 740 -40.99 1.72 23.08
C GLY A 740 -40.92 2.59 24.34
N GLU A 741 -40.32 2.06 25.41
CA GLU A 741 -40.12 2.68 26.70
C GLU A 741 -38.63 3.04 26.89
N ILE A 742 -38.34 4.27 27.34
CA ILE A 742 -36.97 4.71 27.65
C ILE A 742 -36.55 4.07 28.96
N ILE A 743 -35.57 3.18 28.93
CA ILE A 743 -35.03 2.49 30.09
C ILE A 743 -33.79 3.14 30.70
N ASN A 744 -33.01 3.86 29.86
CA ASN A 744 -31.82 4.56 30.33
C ASN A 744 -31.50 5.78 29.46
N LEU A 745 -30.88 6.82 30.05
CA LEU A 745 -30.40 8.02 29.36
C LEU A 745 -28.95 8.28 29.75
N GLU A 746 -28.04 8.37 28.80
CA GLU A 746 -26.61 8.59 28.99
C GLU A 746 -26.12 9.80 28.19
N GLY A 747 -25.16 10.55 28.75
CA GLY A 747 -24.53 11.70 28.08
C GLY A 747 -25.28 13.03 28.33
N VAL A 748 -24.68 14.14 27.88
CA VAL A 748 -25.18 15.51 28.03
C VAL A 748 -25.12 16.24 26.70
N GLY A 749 -26.10 17.09 26.40
CA GLY A 749 -26.13 17.90 25.17
C GLY A 749 -26.30 17.08 23.90
N ALA A 750 -25.51 17.40 22.86
CA ALA A 750 -25.63 16.79 21.53
C ALA A 750 -25.29 15.27 21.46
N ASP A 751 -24.61 14.76 22.48
CA ASP A 751 -24.19 13.34 22.56
C ASP A 751 -25.09 12.50 23.48
N LYS A 752 -26.25 13.05 23.90
CA LYS A 752 -27.21 12.35 24.74
C LYS A 752 -27.80 11.14 24.00
N LYS A 753 -27.71 9.96 24.63
CA LYS A 753 -28.20 8.66 24.11
C LYS A 753 -29.34 8.17 24.97
N ALA A 754 -30.37 7.60 24.32
CA ALA A 754 -31.44 6.90 25.00
C ALA A 754 -31.37 5.40 24.69
N GLU A 755 -31.48 4.59 25.71
CA GLU A 755 -31.68 3.16 25.61
C GLU A 755 -33.19 2.89 25.71
N ILE A 756 -33.79 2.36 24.64
CA ILE A 756 -35.24 2.24 24.49
C ILE A 756 -35.58 0.79 24.26
N ARG A 757 -36.54 0.27 25.04
CA ARG A 757 -37.12 -1.06 24.85
C ARG A 757 -38.32 -0.96 23.95
N PHE A 758 -38.19 -1.37 22.68
CA PHE A 758 -39.28 -1.41 21.72
C PHE A 758 -40.09 -2.70 21.81
N GLU A 759 -41.41 -2.61 21.58
CA GLU A 759 -42.32 -3.75 21.57
C GLU A 759 -41.95 -4.76 20.49
N VAL A 760 -41.47 -4.27 19.33
CA VAL A 760 -41.00 -5.10 18.21
C VAL A 760 -39.53 -4.73 17.93
N GLY A 761 -38.58 -5.61 18.27
CA GLY A 761 -37.15 -5.38 17.99
C GLY A 761 -36.21 -5.27 19.19
N GLY A 762 -36.74 -5.42 20.43
CA GLY A 762 -35.92 -5.45 21.66
C GLY A 762 -35.31 -4.11 22.05
N ILE A 763 -34.24 -4.15 22.85
CA ILE A 763 -33.59 -2.93 23.37
C ILE A 763 -32.65 -2.35 22.30
N LYS A 764 -32.77 -1.02 22.05
CA LYS A 764 -31.93 -0.26 21.12
C LYS A 764 -31.37 0.99 21.81
N LYS A 765 -30.11 1.29 21.54
CA LYS A 765 -29.43 2.51 22.01
C LYS A 765 -29.40 3.53 20.87
N LEU A 766 -30.10 4.64 21.01
CA LEU A 766 -30.27 5.66 19.96
C LEU A 766 -29.68 7.00 20.40
N LEU A 767 -28.98 7.70 19.48
CA LEU A 767 -28.47 9.04 19.71
C LEU A 767 -29.60 10.05 19.48
N LEU A 768 -29.97 10.79 20.52
CA LEU A 768 -31.19 11.61 20.51
C LEU A 768 -31.21 12.73 19.47
N ARG A 769 -30.06 13.23 19.09
CA ARG A 769 -29.97 14.27 18.04
C ARG A 769 -30.38 13.76 16.64
N PHE A 770 -30.37 12.46 16.41
CA PHE A 770 -30.75 11.84 15.15
C PHE A 770 -32.02 10.97 15.24
N ALA A 771 -32.45 10.67 16.46
CA ALA A 771 -33.62 9.85 16.68
C ALA A 771 -34.88 10.76 16.72
N LYS A 772 -35.73 10.64 15.69
CA LYS A 772 -37.06 11.25 15.70
C LYS A 772 -37.92 10.42 16.63
N LEU A 773 -38.10 10.91 17.86
CA LEU A 773 -38.90 10.29 18.91
C LEU A 773 -40.03 11.20 19.30
N ASP A 774 -41.25 10.72 19.17
CA ASP A 774 -42.46 11.39 19.66
C ASP A 774 -42.85 10.79 21.01
N VAL A 775 -42.96 11.62 22.03
CA VAL A 775 -43.39 11.20 23.37
C VAL A 775 -44.90 11.02 23.36
N ILE A 776 -45.38 9.79 23.73
CA ILE A 776 -46.79 9.46 23.73
C ILE A 776 -47.37 9.43 25.16
N GLY A 777 -46.51 9.23 26.17
CA GLY A 777 -46.91 9.17 27.57
C GLY A 777 -45.77 9.15 28.56
#